data_5c46f606903cda6ebc802a820528136b
#
_entry.id   5c46f606903cda6ebc802a820528136b
#
_cell.length_a   1.000
_cell.length_b   1.000
_cell.length_c   1.000
_cell.angle_alpha   90.00
_cell.angle_beta   90.00
_cell.angle_gamma   90.00
#
_symmetry.space_group_name_H-M   'P 1'
#
loop_
_entity.id
_entity.type
_entity.pdbx_description
1 polymer ?
#
loop_
_entity_poly.entity_id
_entity_poly.type
_entity_poly.pdbx_seq_one_letter_code
_entity_poly.pdbx_strand_id
1 'polypeptide(L)'
;MYISEVNIGGYRNFMDAKIPLHEGINIVIGSNNVGKSNLLQAIALVLHVNHHIDVNDIFCETDVEKLKANPPMVSISVVIRQSTGESETSQEASLLRDYMTKLEAPYEAQLNFQYSLSSDQIENYRKDVTDLDTHQKIWELIKKDYARFYLTYRWGKNGPAANDSMRELLERCDLQFLEALRDVGKNMFMGYNPMLRDVLNFFVDYKLKTDTEKSEDEIKEGLRQLQQQFKDEAKPLMDSLMDRLADGKKVLLDYAKETGASFGNVVPDFSGNLSESELFAVLKLIIKHETGVEIPATHNGLGYNNLIFMSLLLAKMQASADGNYMKRQAKLFSLLAIEEPEAHLHPAMQYQFLDFLNKNRQAHNVTQVIVTTHSPQIVSAVSVDDVICLHSIDYGKQKSGYPRLLFKDNEDDKLSKAYVQRYLDATRSDMFFANKLIFVEGMAEEILIPTFAKYLGFDLAKEHVLVVNMGGRYYNHFIKLFDSREFWGINKKVACITDIDPCCESESCYPFEYGIVDGRSYSHHADAEIAAYTDHPNIRYFRQNETYGKTLEYDIALHNPNCKQIIVEGMSNRDELMDLMGLSTLDELKNRMRKSYENERIKTAIDANTKWDDEEKKKAIIASRYLNSVSKGGNALALSLVLEENRMRKEDDENKFTFVVPQYIEDALRWLLS
;
A
#
# COMPACT_ATOMS: atom_id res chain seq x y z
N MET A 1 10.96 15.57 -15.91
CA MET A 1 9.50 15.78 -15.65
C MET A 1 8.88 14.57 -14.96
N TYR A 2 7.82 14.77 -14.18
CA TYR A 2 7.10 13.72 -13.48
C TYR A 2 5.62 14.10 -13.30
N ILE A 3 4.75 13.12 -13.09
CA ILE A 3 3.34 13.37 -12.73
C ILE A 3 3.31 13.84 -11.28
N SER A 4 2.84 15.05 -11.04
CA SER A 4 2.72 15.62 -9.69
C SER A 4 1.32 15.49 -9.09
N GLU A 5 0.29 15.29 -9.93
CA GLU A 5 -1.09 15.21 -9.49
C GLU A 5 -1.96 14.50 -10.52
N VAL A 6 -2.90 13.70 -10.05
CA VAL A 6 -3.95 13.08 -10.87
C VAL A 6 -5.31 13.47 -10.29
N ASN A 7 -6.15 14.10 -11.08
CA ASN A 7 -7.53 14.40 -10.72
C ASN A 7 -8.46 13.49 -11.51
N ILE A 8 -9.36 12.80 -10.82
CA ILE A 8 -10.25 11.78 -11.41
C ILE A 8 -11.68 12.10 -11.03
N GLY A 9 -12.52 12.36 -12.03
CA GLY A 9 -13.93 12.60 -11.86
C GLY A 9 -14.78 11.59 -12.65
N GLY A 10 -15.76 10.99 -12.00
CA GLY A 10 -16.76 10.12 -12.65
C GLY A 10 -16.22 8.79 -13.17
N TYR A 11 -15.10 8.27 -12.65
CA TYR A 11 -14.47 7.05 -13.15
C TYR A 11 -14.55 5.90 -12.14
N ARG A 12 -15.21 4.81 -12.50
CA ARG A 12 -15.38 3.58 -11.70
C ARG A 12 -15.86 3.88 -10.28
N ASN A 13 -14.97 3.81 -9.28
CA ASN A 13 -15.28 4.12 -7.89
C ASN A 13 -14.91 5.55 -7.48
N PHE A 14 -14.37 6.36 -8.37
CA PHE A 14 -14.06 7.77 -8.14
C PHE A 14 -15.16 8.68 -8.66
N MET A 15 -15.92 9.31 -7.78
CA MET A 15 -16.83 10.39 -8.12
C MET A 15 -16.03 11.69 -8.34
N ASP A 16 -15.15 11.99 -7.39
CA ASP A 16 -14.20 13.10 -7.44
C ASP A 16 -13.02 12.78 -6.52
N ALA A 17 -11.81 12.76 -7.06
CA ALA A 17 -10.60 12.46 -6.29
C ALA A 17 -9.41 13.25 -6.82
N LYS A 18 -8.62 13.77 -5.89
CA LYS A 18 -7.36 14.45 -6.14
C LYS A 18 -6.23 13.69 -5.46
N ILE A 19 -5.30 13.16 -6.26
CA ILE A 19 -4.23 12.29 -5.79
C ILE A 19 -2.89 12.93 -6.14
N PRO A 20 -2.16 13.45 -5.13
CA PRO A 20 -0.82 13.98 -5.33
C PRO A 20 0.18 12.84 -5.49
N LEU A 21 1.16 13.07 -6.34
CA LEU A 21 2.31 12.20 -6.56
C LEU A 21 3.60 13.02 -6.44
N HIS A 22 4.75 12.36 -6.36
CA HIS A 22 6.03 13.04 -6.34
C HIS A 22 7.04 12.38 -7.28
N GLU A 23 8.14 13.07 -7.51
CA GLU A 23 9.26 12.57 -8.28
C GLU A 23 9.85 11.33 -7.62
N GLY A 24 10.01 10.25 -8.37
CA GLY A 24 10.62 9.00 -7.89
C GLY A 24 9.63 7.87 -7.68
N ILE A 25 9.71 7.18 -6.55
CA ILE A 25 8.87 6.01 -6.25
C ILE A 25 7.68 6.44 -5.40
N ASN A 26 6.47 6.13 -5.84
CA ASN A 26 5.22 6.38 -5.14
C ASN A 26 4.57 5.04 -4.77
N ILE A 27 4.37 4.79 -3.49
CA ILE A 27 3.75 3.57 -2.96
C ILE A 27 2.30 3.87 -2.58
N VAL A 28 1.38 3.38 -3.38
CA VAL A 28 -0.06 3.59 -3.18
C VAL A 28 -0.64 2.42 -2.41
N ILE A 29 -1.13 2.68 -1.21
CA ILE A 29 -1.73 1.70 -0.32
C ILE A 29 -3.20 2.04 -0.03
N GLY A 30 -3.92 1.11 0.56
CA GLY A 30 -5.32 1.27 0.96
C GLY A 30 -6.06 -0.05 0.98
N SER A 31 -7.28 -0.06 1.48
CA SER A 31 -8.13 -1.26 1.52
C SER A 31 -8.45 -1.80 0.13
N ASN A 32 -8.98 -3.03 0.07
CA ASN A 32 -9.48 -3.58 -1.19
C ASN A 32 -10.62 -2.70 -1.74
N ASN A 33 -10.69 -2.60 -3.05
CA ASN A 33 -11.68 -1.81 -3.79
C ASN A 33 -11.66 -0.28 -3.54
N VAL A 34 -10.65 0.26 -2.86
CA VAL A 34 -10.52 1.72 -2.67
C VAL A 34 -10.14 2.46 -3.96
N GLY A 35 -9.67 1.74 -4.98
CA GLY A 35 -9.37 2.32 -6.29
C GLY A 35 -7.90 2.37 -6.67
N LYS A 36 -7.01 1.62 -5.98
CA LYS A 36 -5.57 1.59 -6.31
C LYS A 36 -5.30 1.26 -7.77
N SER A 37 -5.86 0.14 -8.26
CA SER A 37 -5.77 -0.25 -9.67
C SER A 37 -6.45 0.76 -10.59
N ASN A 38 -7.58 1.32 -10.17
CA ASN A 38 -8.31 2.30 -10.97
C ASN A 38 -7.51 3.61 -11.14
N LEU A 39 -6.69 4.01 -10.17
CA LEU A 39 -5.74 5.11 -10.32
C LEU A 39 -4.74 4.87 -11.45
N LEU A 40 -4.13 3.68 -11.48
CA LEU A 40 -3.17 3.33 -12.52
C LEU A 40 -3.82 3.27 -13.90
N GLN A 41 -5.03 2.71 -13.99
CA GLN A 41 -5.81 2.67 -15.22
C GLN A 41 -6.23 4.08 -15.66
N ALA A 42 -6.57 4.98 -14.72
CA ALA A 42 -6.88 6.38 -15.03
C ALA A 42 -5.69 7.12 -15.66
N ILE A 43 -4.49 6.90 -15.14
CA ILE A 43 -3.24 7.45 -15.72
C ILE A 43 -3.04 6.88 -17.14
N ALA A 44 -3.28 5.57 -17.33
CA ALA A 44 -3.16 4.92 -18.63
C ALA A 44 -4.15 5.49 -19.66
N LEU A 45 -5.38 5.83 -19.28
CA LEU A 45 -6.36 6.47 -20.18
C LEU A 45 -5.87 7.81 -20.71
N VAL A 46 -5.10 8.58 -19.92
CA VAL A 46 -4.55 9.87 -20.36
C VAL A 46 -3.32 9.68 -21.24
N LEU A 47 -2.38 8.81 -20.83
CA LEU A 47 -1.05 8.71 -21.42
C LEU A 47 -0.90 7.64 -22.52
N HIS A 48 -1.85 6.73 -22.66
CA HIS A 48 -1.76 5.65 -23.64
C HIS A 48 -2.92 5.70 -24.65
N VAL A 49 -2.60 5.86 -25.92
CA VAL A 49 -3.61 6.07 -26.99
C VAL A 49 -4.56 4.87 -27.14
N ASN A 50 -4.04 3.66 -26.99
CA ASN A 50 -4.79 2.43 -27.24
C ASN A 50 -5.48 1.86 -25.99
N HIS A 51 -5.52 2.62 -24.88
CA HIS A 51 -6.25 2.17 -23.70
C HIS A 51 -7.75 2.44 -23.88
N HIS A 52 -8.55 1.39 -23.68
CA HIS A 52 -10.00 1.44 -23.95
C HIS A 52 -10.79 1.77 -22.69
N ILE A 53 -11.89 2.49 -22.87
CA ILE A 53 -12.88 2.80 -21.86
C ILE A 53 -14.27 2.52 -22.43
N ASP A 54 -15.19 2.07 -21.59
CA ASP A 54 -16.60 1.90 -21.96
C ASP A 54 -17.54 2.50 -20.91
N VAL A 55 -18.85 2.44 -21.18
CA VAL A 55 -19.89 3.00 -20.28
C VAL A 55 -19.93 2.32 -18.90
N ASN A 56 -19.38 1.12 -18.74
CA ASN A 56 -19.31 0.44 -17.45
C ASN A 56 -18.18 0.99 -16.57
N ASP A 57 -17.25 1.74 -17.16
CA ASP A 57 -16.19 2.41 -16.43
C ASP A 57 -16.64 3.78 -15.86
N ILE A 58 -17.82 4.27 -16.22
CA ILE A 58 -18.36 5.50 -15.66
C ILE A 58 -18.82 5.23 -14.23
N PHE A 59 -18.55 6.17 -13.31
CA PHE A 59 -19.03 6.10 -11.92
C PHE A 59 -20.56 5.98 -11.89
N CYS A 60 -21.06 5.00 -11.15
CA CYS A 60 -22.49 4.75 -11.03
C CYS A 60 -23.16 5.81 -10.12
N GLU A 61 -23.50 6.97 -10.68
CA GLU A 61 -24.26 7.98 -9.96
C GLU A 61 -25.66 7.44 -9.63
N THR A 62 -26.09 7.63 -8.39
CA THR A 62 -27.40 7.18 -7.88
C THR A 62 -28.40 8.31 -7.73
N ASP A 63 -27.96 9.55 -7.84
CA ASP A 63 -28.81 10.73 -7.78
C ASP A 63 -29.54 10.93 -9.13
N VAL A 64 -30.82 10.68 -9.13
CA VAL A 64 -31.69 10.74 -10.32
C VAL A 64 -31.73 12.15 -10.91
N GLU A 65 -31.76 13.19 -10.08
CA GLU A 65 -31.83 14.56 -10.56
C GLU A 65 -30.53 14.99 -11.26
N LYS A 66 -29.40 14.55 -10.75
CA LYS A 66 -28.13 14.78 -11.44
C LYS A 66 -28.06 14.07 -12.78
N LEU A 67 -28.50 12.81 -12.84
CA LEU A 67 -28.55 12.03 -14.07
C LEU A 67 -29.49 12.64 -15.11
N LYS A 68 -30.65 13.18 -14.68
CA LYS A 68 -31.58 13.90 -15.59
C LYS A 68 -31.00 15.20 -16.10
N ALA A 69 -30.28 15.93 -15.25
CA ALA A 69 -29.70 17.21 -15.62
C ALA A 69 -28.59 17.06 -16.68
N ASN A 70 -27.70 16.08 -16.48
CA ASN A 70 -26.56 15.87 -17.37
C ASN A 70 -26.24 14.38 -17.51
N PRO A 71 -25.91 13.92 -18.74
CA PRO A 71 -25.38 12.56 -18.92
C PRO A 71 -24.10 12.38 -18.11
N PRO A 72 -23.90 11.22 -17.45
CA PRO A 72 -22.70 10.95 -16.67
C PRO A 72 -21.47 10.92 -17.59
N MET A 73 -20.34 11.37 -17.09
CA MET A 73 -19.09 11.43 -17.86
C MET A 73 -17.89 11.10 -16.99
N VAL A 74 -16.79 10.69 -17.62
CA VAL A 74 -15.47 10.56 -17.01
C VAL A 74 -14.63 11.76 -17.39
N SER A 75 -13.94 12.34 -16.41
CA SER A 75 -12.97 13.42 -16.60
C SER A 75 -11.72 13.10 -15.79
N ILE A 76 -10.59 13.00 -16.47
CA ILE A 76 -9.30 12.72 -15.82
C ILE A 76 -8.31 13.78 -16.26
N SER A 77 -7.59 14.38 -15.31
CA SER A 77 -6.46 15.24 -15.63
C SER A 77 -5.19 14.80 -14.92
N VAL A 78 -4.08 14.89 -15.65
CA VAL A 78 -2.73 14.59 -15.15
C VAL A 78 -1.91 15.86 -15.23
N VAL A 79 -1.37 16.29 -14.09
CA VAL A 79 -0.46 17.43 -14.01
C VAL A 79 0.96 16.91 -14.03
N ILE A 80 1.75 17.36 -15.02
CA ILE A 80 3.16 17.05 -15.17
C ILE A 80 3.97 18.26 -14.70
N ARG A 81 4.99 18.01 -13.89
CA ARG A 81 5.84 19.04 -13.31
C ARG A 81 7.30 18.79 -13.65
N GLN A 82 8.08 19.88 -13.72
CA GLN A 82 9.53 19.86 -13.89
C GLN A 82 10.21 19.07 -12.78
N SER A 83 11.15 18.19 -13.14
CA SER A 83 11.99 17.45 -12.20
C SER A 83 13.09 18.32 -11.61
N THR A 84 13.56 17.93 -10.42
CA THR A 84 14.67 18.61 -9.77
C THR A 84 15.93 18.50 -10.62
N GLY A 85 16.55 19.65 -10.96
CA GLY A 85 17.76 19.72 -11.78
C GLY A 85 17.53 19.65 -13.31
N GLU A 86 16.30 19.54 -13.76
CA GLU A 86 15.94 19.57 -15.19
C GLU A 86 16.04 21.01 -15.74
N SER A 87 16.67 21.16 -16.92
CA SER A 87 16.79 22.46 -17.57
C SER A 87 15.48 22.91 -18.21
N GLU A 88 15.19 24.21 -18.16
CA GLU A 88 14.02 24.82 -18.87
C GLU A 88 14.12 24.69 -20.40
N THR A 89 15.32 24.44 -20.92
CA THR A 89 15.59 24.23 -22.37
C THR A 89 15.71 22.75 -22.73
N SER A 90 15.28 21.87 -21.85
CA SER A 90 15.32 20.42 -22.09
C SER A 90 14.40 20.01 -23.24
N GLN A 91 14.63 18.83 -23.81
CA GLN A 91 13.74 18.27 -24.83
C GLN A 91 12.34 18.00 -24.27
N GLU A 92 12.29 17.63 -23.00
CA GLU A 92 11.06 17.41 -22.24
C GLU A 92 10.23 18.69 -22.11
N ALA A 93 10.87 19.80 -21.72
CA ALA A 93 10.23 21.11 -21.64
C ALA A 93 9.71 21.57 -22.99
N SER A 94 10.48 21.35 -24.06
CA SER A 94 10.07 21.68 -25.42
C SER A 94 8.83 20.89 -25.87
N LEU A 95 8.75 19.59 -25.51
CA LEU A 95 7.62 18.72 -25.84
C LEU A 95 6.32 19.12 -25.11
N LEU A 96 6.47 19.64 -23.87
CA LEU A 96 5.33 20.05 -23.04
C LEU A 96 4.88 21.50 -23.29
N ARG A 97 5.57 22.25 -24.12
CA ARG A 97 5.36 23.70 -24.30
C ARG A 97 3.90 24.10 -24.56
N ASP A 98 3.22 23.38 -25.43
CA ASP A 98 1.83 23.67 -25.83
C ASP A 98 0.80 23.27 -24.76
N TYR A 99 1.24 22.52 -23.73
CA TYR A 99 0.42 22.02 -22.62
C TYR A 99 0.68 22.74 -21.30
N MET A 100 1.67 23.65 -21.26
CA MET A 100 2.08 24.35 -20.05
C MET A 100 0.97 25.24 -19.50
N THR A 101 0.63 25.03 -18.25
CA THR A 101 -0.27 25.87 -17.44
C THR A 101 0.50 26.90 -16.63
N LYS A 102 1.76 26.60 -16.29
CA LYS A 102 2.71 27.48 -15.63
C LYS A 102 4.04 27.43 -16.37
N LEU A 103 4.54 28.62 -16.76
CA LEU A 103 5.78 28.74 -17.56
C LEU A 103 7.02 28.98 -16.70
N GLU A 104 6.87 29.54 -15.50
CA GLU A 104 7.98 29.77 -14.55
C GLU A 104 8.42 28.47 -13.89
N ALA A 105 9.71 28.35 -13.60
CA ALA A 105 10.26 27.17 -12.91
C ALA A 105 9.76 27.08 -11.45
N PRO A 106 9.36 25.88 -10.97
CA PRO A 106 9.18 24.69 -11.77
C PRO A 106 7.96 24.82 -12.69
N TYR A 107 8.13 24.57 -13.99
CA TYR A 107 7.01 24.60 -14.95
C TYR A 107 6.01 23.47 -14.67
N GLU A 108 4.76 23.71 -15.07
CA GLU A 108 3.68 22.73 -14.97
C GLU A 108 2.91 22.64 -16.29
N ALA A 109 2.56 21.44 -16.67
CA ALA A 109 1.73 21.15 -17.83
C ALA A 109 0.56 20.26 -17.43
N GLN A 110 -0.57 20.38 -18.12
CA GLN A 110 -1.77 19.58 -17.83
C GLN A 110 -2.24 18.86 -19.07
N LEU A 111 -2.48 17.56 -18.93
CA LEU A 111 -3.09 16.70 -19.91
C LEU A 111 -4.46 16.25 -19.42
N ASN A 112 -5.46 16.33 -20.27
CA ASN A 112 -6.84 16.02 -19.93
C ASN A 112 -7.38 14.89 -20.81
N PHE A 113 -8.22 14.07 -20.22
CA PHE A 113 -8.98 13.01 -20.86
C PHE A 113 -10.44 13.14 -20.45
N GLN A 114 -11.35 13.00 -21.40
CA GLN A 114 -12.79 12.98 -21.16
C GLN A 114 -13.44 11.86 -21.98
N TYR A 115 -14.37 11.17 -21.33
CA TYR A 115 -15.28 10.24 -21.98
C TYR A 115 -16.70 10.68 -21.68
N SER A 116 -17.42 11.15 -22.69
CA SER A 116 -18.73 11.78 -22.54
C SER A 116 -19.63 11.54 -23.73
N LEU A 117 -20.92 11.68 -23.51
CA LEU A 117 -21.92 11.66 -24.58
C LEU A 117 -21.66 12.79 -25.56
N SER A 118 -21.76 12.51 -26.86
CA SER A 118 -21.59 13.53 -27.92
C SER A 118 -22.63 14.66 -27.78
N SER A 119 -22.21 15.88 -28.06
CA SER A 119 -23.00 17.08 -27.81
C SER A 119 -24.34 17.10 -28.55
N ASP A 120 -24.42 16.49 -29.72
CA ASP A 120 -25.64 16.37 -30.55
C ASP A 120 -26.68 15.43 -29.92
N GLN A 121 -26.30 14.55 -29.00
CA GLN A 121 -27.19 13.60 -28.31
C GLN A 121 -27.68 14.07 -26.94
N ILE A 122 -27.11 15.12 -26.36
CA ILE A 122 -27.44 15.60 -25.02
C ILE A 122 -28.91 15.98 -24.86
N GLU A 123 -29.47 16.68 -25.86
CA GLU A 123 -30.89 17.08 -25.81
C GLU A 123 -31.83 15.89 -25.93
N ASN A 124 -31.49 14.89 -26.76
CA ASN A 124 -32.25 13.66 -26.89
C ASN A 124 -32.23 12.88 -25.57
N TYR A 125 -31.05 12.72 -24.98
CA TYR A 125 -30.89 12.10 -23.70
C TYR A 125 -31.77 12.76 -22.62
N ARG A 126 -31.75 14.10 -22.49
CA ARG A 126 -32.57 14.83 -21.51
C ARG A 126 -34.06 14.58 -21.67
N LYS A 127 -34.54 14.47 -22.90
CA LYS A 127 -35.94 14.13 -23.18
C LYS A 127 -36.26 12.71 -22.74
N ASP A 128 -35.42 11.76 -23.11
CA ASP A 128 -35.68 10.33 -22.86
C ASP A 128 -35.60 9.95 -21.38
N VAL A 129 -34.83 10.70 -20.56
CA VAL A 129 -34.72 10.43 -19.11
C VAL A 129 -35.73 11.15 -18.24
N THR A 130 -36.51 12.11 -18.81
CA THR A 130 -37.42 12.98 -18.06
C THR A 130 -38.45 12.21 -17.25
N ASP A 131 -39.03 11.15 -17.82
CA ASP A 131 -40.11 10.36 -17.22
C ASP A 131 -39.56 9.13 -16.42
N LEU A 132 -38.26 8.98 -16.31
CA LEU A 132 -37.65 7.87 -15.59
C LEU A 132 -37.48 8.20 -14.09
N ASP A 133 -37.95 7.33 -13.19
CA ASP A 133 -38.02 7.60 -11.75
C ASP A 133 -36.86 7.00 -10.95
N THR A 134 -36.08 6.10 -11.56
CA THR A 134 -35.01 5.38 -10.88
C THR A 134 -33.70 5.43 -11.63
N HIS A 135 -32.60 5.52 -10.91
CA HIS A 135 -31.27 5.52 -11.51
C HIS A 135 -30.99 4.26 -12.33
N GLN A 136 -31.51 3.09 -11.94
CA GLN A 136 -31.34 1.84 -12.69
C GLN A 136 -31.92 1.93 -14.10
N LYS A 137 -33.13 2.45 -14.25
CA LYS A 137 -33.74 2.63 -15.57
C LYS A 137 -32.97 3.59 -16.45
N ILE A 138 -32.43 4.67 -15.86
CA ILE A 138 -31.57 5.62 -16.59
C ILE A 138 -30.29 4.93 -17.05
N TRP A 139 -29.62 4.15 -16.19
CA TRP A 139 -28.41 3.42 -16.56
C TRP A 139 -28.67 2.33 -17.61
N GLU A 140 -29.81 1.64 -17.56
CA GLU A 140 -30.23 0.72 -18.62
C GLU A 140 -30.41 1.42 -19.98
N LEU A 141 -31.05 2.58 -19.98
CA LEU A 141 -31.18 3.42 -21.18
C LEU A 141 -29.82 3.85 -21.73
N ILE A 142 -28.91 4.33 -20.86
CA ILE A 142 -27.55 4.73 -21.26
C ILE A 142 -26.81 3.55 -21.92
N LYS A 143 -26.81 2.40 -21.28
CA LYS A 143 -26.10 1.20 -21.77
C LYS A 143 -26.66 0.68 -23.09
N LYS A 144 -27.98 0.70 -23.24
CA LYS A 144 -28.66 0.15 -24.42
C LYS A 144 -28.65 1.08 -25.62
N ASP A 145 -29.00 2.36 -25.39
CA ASP A 145 -29.33 3.25 -26.48
C ASP A 145 -28.26 4.32 -26.72
N TYR A 146 -27.55 4.77 -25.66
CA TYR A 146 -26.60 5.87 -25.73
C TYR A 146 -25.11 5.45 -25.72
N ALA A 147 -24.77 4.22 -25.32
CA ALA A 147 -23.37 3.80 -25.20
C ALA A 147 -22.52 4.04 -26.46
N ARG A 148 -23.12 3.82 -27.65
CA ARG A 148 -22.46 4.01 -28.95
C ARG A 148 -22.15 5.47 -29.32
N PHE A 149 -22.72 6.42 -28.59
CA PHE A 149 -22.54 7.85 -28.82
C PHE A 149 -21.58 8.48 -27.82
N TYR A 150 -21.03 7.71 -26.90
CA TYR A 150 -19.97 8.19 -26.03
C TYR A 150 -18.65 8.22 -26.77
N LEU A 151 -17.95 9.37 -26.65
CA LEU A 151 -16.71 9.65 -27.36
C LEU A 151 -15.60 9.99 -26.37
N THR A 152 -14.36 9.67 -26.76
CA THR A 152 -13.16 10.03 -26.01
C THR A 152 -12.51 11.28 -26.59
N TYR A 153 -12.14 12.20 -25.68
CA TYR A 153 -11.42 13.42 -26.02
C TYR A 153 -10.14 13.49 -25.20
N ARG A 154 -9.06 13.99 -25.81
CA ARG A 154 -7.79 14.29 -25.14
C ARG A 154 -7.32 15.65 -25.56
N TRP A 155 -6.89 16.48 -24.60
CA TRP A 155 -6.41 17.83 -24.88
C TRP A 155 -5.49 18.35 -23.78
N GLY A 156 -4.73 19.40 -24.08
CA GLY A 156 -3.95 20.18 -23.11
C GLY A 156 -4.72 21.38 -22.57
N LYS A 157 -4.10 22.56 -22.56
CA LYS A 157 -4.65 23.80 -21.98
C LYS A 157 -5.89 24.34 -22.70
N ASN A 158 -6.00 24.17 -24.00
CA ASN A 158 -6.90 24.97 -24.87
C ASN A 158 -8.25 24.29 -25.19
N GLY A 159 -8.65 23.26 -24.45
CA GLY A 159 -9.92 22.55 -24.67
C GLY A 159 -9.85 21.44 -25.73
N PRO A 160 -10.95 20.72 -25.96
CA PRO A 160 -10.97 19.44 -26.70
C PRO A 160 -10.86 19.59 -28.23
N ALA A 161 -10.24 20.63 -28.76
CA ALA A 161 -9.92 20.73 -30.17
C ALA A 161 -8.86 19.70 -30.56
N ALA A 162 -9.09 18.98 -31.66
CA ALA A 162 -8.21 17.97 -32.18
C ALA A 162 -6.78 18.52 -32.37
N ASN A 163 -5.84 18.08 -31.57
CA ASN A 163 -4.43 18.47 -31.67
C ASN A 163 -3.59 17.31 -32.12
N ASP A 164 -3.01 17.39 -33.29
CA ASP A 164 -1.99 16.45 -33.79
C ASP A 164 -0.76 16.41 -32.87
N SER A 165 -0.47 17.52 -32.17
CA SER A 165 0.64 17.61 -31.20
C SER A 165 0.51 16.61 -30.03
N MET A 166 -0.69 16.32 -29.55
CA MET A 166 -0.91 15.35 -28.48
C MET A 166 -0.45 13.94 -28.85
N ARG A 167 -0.58 13.56 -30.10
CA ARG A 167 -0.11 12.27 -30.60
C ARG A 167 1.41 12.16 -30.47
N GLU A 168 2.13 13.21 -30.87
CA GLU A 168 3.60 13.24 -30.76
C GLU A 168 4.04 13.14 -29.28
N LEU A 169 3.39 13.87 -28.38
CA LEU A 169 3.66 13.78 -26.95
C LEU A 169 3.45 12.34 -26.43
N LEU A 170 2.29 11.75 -26.74
CA LEU A 170 1.95 10.40 -26.31
C LEU A 170 2.89 9.34 -26.89
N GLU A 171 3.33 9.50 -28.13
CA GLU A 171 4.33 8.62 -28.75
C GLU A 171 5.71 8.73 -28.07
N ARG A 172 6.04 9.85 -27.41
CA ARG A 172 7.29 10.04 -26.65
C ARG A 172 7.18 9.64 -25.17
N CYS A 173 5.97 9.33 -24.69
CA CYS A 173 5.76 8.72 -23.38
C CYS A 173 5.95 7.20 -23.48
N ASP A 174 6.58 6.62 -22.47
CA ASP A 174 6.68 5.16 -22.29
C ASP A 174 6.02 4.78 -20.97
N LEU A 175 4.73 4.45 -21.03
CA LEU A 175 4.00 3.93 -19.89
C LEU A 175 4.02 2.41 -19.93
N GLN A 176 4.72 1.80 -19.01
CA GLN A 176 4.71 0.35 -18.80
C GLN A 176 3.85 0.00 -17.60
N PHE A 177 2.86 -0.83 -17.85
CA PHE A 177 1.90 -1.27 -16.84
C PHE A 177 2.12 -2.74 -16.51
N LEU A 178 2.30 -3.03 -15.24
CA LEU A 178 2.54 -4.35 -14.71
C LEU A 178 1.38 -4.78 -13.80
N GLU A 179 0.49 -5.65 -14.27
CA GLU A 179 -0.66 -6.18 -13.54
C GLU A 179 -0.25 -7.21 -12.46
N ALA A 180 -1.05 -7.35 -11.41
CA ALA A 180 -0.82 -8.28 -10.30
C ALA A 180 -0.85 -9.76 -10.70
N LEU A 181 -1.85 -10.13 -11.50
CA LEU A 181 -2.01 -11.49 -12.01
C LEU A 181 -1.41 -11.59 -13.40
N ARG A 182 -0.22 -12.19 -13.47
CA ARG A 182 0.43 -12.48 -14.74
C ARG A 182 0.53 -13.98 -14.93
N ASP A 183 -0.06 -14.43 -16.00
CA ASP A 183 0.43 -15.64 -16.62
C ASP A 183 1.75 -15.26 -17.31
N VAL A 184 2.86 -15.39 -16.56
CA VAL A 184 4.22 -15.33 -17.12
C VAL A 184 4.34 -16.57 -18.01
N GLY A 185 3.48 -16.56 -19.04
CA GLY A 185 3.21 -17.71 -19.87
C GLY A 185 4.47 -18.24 -20.52
N LYS A 186 4.45 -19.50 -20.83
CA LYS A 186 5.54 -20.27 -21.47
C LYS A 186 6.22 -19.54 -22.62
N ASN A 187 5.52 -18.61 -23.28
CA ASN A 187 6.01 -17.88 -24.46
C ASN A 187 6.84 -16.63 -24.11
N MET A 188 6.82 -16.17 -22.87
CA MET A 188 7.41 -14.87 -22.50
C MET A 188 8.94 -14.88 -22.47
N PHE A 189 9.53 -16.03 -22.15
CA PHE A 189 10.96 -16.24 -22.08
C PHE A 189 11.56 -16.87 -23.34
N MET A 190 10.78 -16.95 -24.41
CA MET A 190 11.25 -17.41 -25.73
C MET A 190 11.43 -16.20 -26.65
N GLY A 191 12.39 -16.28 -27.56
CA GLY A 191 12.69 -15.21 -28.52
C GLY A 191 11.56 -14.89 -29.52
N TYR A 192 10.48 -15.65 -29.53
CA TYR A 192 9.24 -15.28 -30.21
C TYR A 192 8.51 -14.12 -29.50
N ASN A 193 8.80 -13.87 -28.21
CA ASN A 193 8.24 -12.71 -27.50
C ASN A 193 8.89 -11.42 -28.02
N PRO A 194 8.09 -10.44 -28.47
CA PRO A 194 8.63 -9.18 -28.97
C PRO A 194 9.53 -8.47 -27.96
N MET A 195 9.20 -8.55 -26.67
CA MET A 195 9.96 -7.87 -25.62
C MET A 195 11.36 -8.45 -25.47
N LEU A 196 11.51 -9.77 -25.37
CA LEU A 196 12.81 -10.41 -25.28
C LEU A 196 13.66 -10.11 -26.54
N ARG A 197 13.03 -10.19 -27.71
CA ARG A 197 13.69 -9.87 -28.98
C ARG A 197 14.16 -8.40 -29.04
N ASP A 198 13.33 -7.46 -28.59
CA ASP A 198 13.68 -6.02 -28.57
C ASP A 198 14.86 -5.76 -27.65
N VAL A 199 14.87 -6.39 -26.46
CA VAL A 199 15.99 -6.33 -25.52
C VAL A 199 17.28 -6.94 -26.11
N LEU A 200 17.19 -8.11 -26.73
CA LEU A 200 18.34 -8.74 -27.38
C LEU A 200 18.87 -7.90 -28.55
N ASN A 201 17.99 -7.32 -29.37
CA ASN A 201 18.36 -6.40 -30.44
C ASN A 201 19.05 -5.13 -29.93
N PHE A 202 18.66 -4.64 -28.76
CA PHE A 202 19.33 -3.48 -28.15
C PHE A 202 20.73 -3.84 -27.69
N PHE A 203 20.92 -4.94 -26.98
CA PHE A 203 22.20 -5.32 -26.41
C PHE A 203 23.20 -5.91 -27.41
N VAL A 204 22.73 -6.47 -28.55
CA VAL A 204 23.65 -6.91 -29.60
C VAL A 204 24.39 -5.70 -30.15
N ASP A 205 25.72 -5.80 -30.20
CA ASP A 205 26.62 -4.71 -30.66
C ASP A 205 26.43 -3.36 -29.93
N TYR A 206 25.96 -3.41 -28.67
CA TYR A 206 25.61 -2.22 -27.87
C TYR A 206 26.74 -1.19 -27.85
N LYS A 207 28.01 -1.62 -27.64
CA LYS A 207 29.17 -0.74 -27.60
C LYS A 207 29.35 0.05 -28.89
N LEU A 208 29.07 -0.56 -30.04
CA LEU A 208 29.18 0.12 -31.34
C LEU A 208 27.98 1.07 -31.56
N LYS A 209 26.77 0.63 -31.16
CA LYS A 209 25.55 1.40 -31.35
C LYS A 209 25.51 2.68 -30.52
N THR A 210 26.17 2.69 -29.34
CA THR A 210 26.18 3.79 -28.40
C THR A 210 27.51 4.54 -28.33
N ASP A 211 28.41 4.24 -29.27
CA ASP A 211 29.73 4.87 -29.36
C ASP A 211 29.59 6.36 -29.75
N THR A 212 29.91 7.25 -28.82
CA THR A 212 29.84 8.70 -29.01
C THR A 212 31.03 9.30 -29.72
N GLU A 213 32.13 8.52 -29.88
CA GLU A 213 33.34 8.98 -30.59
C GLU A 213 33.23 8.79 -32.11
N LYS A 214 32.30 7.93 -32.58
CA LYS A 214 32.07 7.64 -33.99
C LYS A 214 30.91 8.45 -34.56
N SER A 215 31.03 8.80 -35.83
CA SER A 215 29.94 9.39 -36.59
C SER A 215 28.80 8.39 -36.86
N GLU A 216 27.60 8.89 -37.12
CA GLU A 216 26.44 8.02 -37.45
C GLU A 216 26.70 7.12 -38.65
N ASP A 217 27.47 7.61 -39.65
CA ASP A 217 27.79 6.84 -40.85
C ASP A 217 28.79 5.73 -40.55
N GLU A 218 29.79 5.99 -39.68
CA GLU A 218 30.74 4.95 -39.22
C GLU A 218 30.06 3.86 -38.40
N ILE A 219 29.12 4.25 -37.53
CA ILE A 219 28.30 3.27 -36.75
C ILE A 219 27.45 2.43 -37.71
N LYS A 220 26.75 3.05 -38.65
CA LYS A 220 25.92 2.33 -39.65
C LYS A 220 26.74 1.37 -40.49
N GLU A 221 27.89 1.81 -40.94
CA GLU A 221 28.80 0.97 -41.75
C GLU A 221 29.37 -0.20 -40.94
N GLY A 222 29.80 0.05 -39.68
CA GLY A 222 30.26 -1.02 -38.79
C GLY A 222 29.17 -2.05 -38.51
N LEU A 223 27.93 -1.63 -38.27
CA LEU A 223 26.77 -2.55 -38.08
C LEU A 223 26.47 -3.33 -39.35
N ARG A 224 26.54 -2.70 -40.54
CA ARG A 224 26.36 -3.41 -41.81
C ARG A 224 27.44 -4.48 -42.04
N GLN A 225 28.69 -4.17 -41.68
CA GLN A 225 29.78 -5.16 -41.80
C GLN A 225 29.56 -6.34 -40.86
N LEU A 226 29.18 -6.12 -39.61
CA LEU A 226 28.85 -7.22 -38.67
C LEU A 226 27.69 -8.05 -39.16
N GLN A 227 26.59 -7.43 -39.61
CA GLN A 227 25.44 -8.13 -40.19
C GLN A 227 25.77 -8.92 -41.47
N GLN A 228 26.65 -8.35 -42.32
CA GLN A 228 27.09 -9.08 -43.52
C GLN A 228 27.98 -10.26 -43.15
N GLN A 229 28.92 -10.11 -42.24
CA GLN A 229 29.74 -11.21 -41.72
C GLN A 229 28.87 -12.31 -41.15
N PHE A 230 27.87 -11.97 -40.32
CA PHE A 230 26.93 -12.97 -39.81
C PHE A 230 26.19 -13.73 -40.93
N LYS A 231 25.70 -13.01 -41.96
CA LYS A 231 25.03 -13.63 -43.10
C LYS A 231 25.96 -14.59 -43.85
N ASP A 232 27.21 -14.20 -44.05
CA ASP A 232 28.21 -15.01 -44.73
C ASP A 232 28.55 -16.29 -43.93
N GLU A 233 28.61 -16.18 -42.60
CA GLU A 233 28.80 -17.30 -41.68
C GLU A 233 27.56 -18.22 -41.61
N ALA A 234 26.36 -17.66 -41.71
CA ALA A 234 25.09 -18.41 -41.66
C ALA A 234 24.75 -19.12 -42.98
N LYS A 235 25.27 -18.63 -44.14
CA LYS A 235 24.99 -19.16 -45.46
C LYS A 235 25.31 -20.65 -45.63
N PRO A 236 26.49 -21.15 -45.21
CA PRO A 236 26.79 -22.60 -45.32
C PRO A 236 25.81 -23.50 -44.57
N LEU A 237 25.28 -23.01 -43.43
CA LEU A 237 24.27 -23.75 -42.66
C LEU A 237 22.95 -23.83 -43.41
N MET A 238 22.53 -22.71 -44.03
CA MET A 238 21.32 -22.68 -44.88
C MET A 238 21.47 -23.53 -46.11
N ASP A 239 22.61 -23.50 -46.80
CA ASP A 239 22.91 -24.31 -47.96
C ASP A 239 22.88 -25.81 -47.60
N SER A 240 23.48 -26.22 -46.49
CA SER A 240 23.43 -27.58 -45.96
C SER A 240 22.01 -28.04 -45.65
N LEU A 241 21.16 -27.15 -45.08
CA LEU A 241 19.75 -27.47 -44.84
C LEU A 241 18.98 -27.63 -46.15
N MET A 242 19.21 -26.76 -47.12
CA MET A 242 18.56 -26.87 -48.45
C MET A 242 18.97 -28.11 -49.20
N ASP A 243 20.24 -28.51 -49.13
CA ASP A 243 20.72 -29.77 -49.70
C ASP A 243 20.01 -31.00 -49.09
N ARG A 244 19.83 -31.01 -47.77
CA ARG A 244 19.10 -32.07 -47.05
C ARG A 244 17.63 -32.12 -47.41
N LEU A 245 17.02 -31.00 -47.78
CA LEU A 245 15.62 -30.88 -48.19
C LEU A 245 15.40 -31.10 -49.67
N ALA A 246 16.47 -31.28 -50.50
CA ALA A 246 16.38 -31.27 -51.95
C ALA A 246 15.37 -32.28 -52.50
N ASP A 247 15.40 -33.54 -52.01
CA ASP A 247 14.46 -34.58 -52.44
C ASP A 247 13.01 -34.29 -52.05
N GLY A 248 12.78 -33.87 -50.81
CA GLY A 248 11.45 -33.49 -50.33
C GLY A 248 10.90 -32.23 -51.02
N LYS A 249 11.77 -31.25 -51.28
CA LYS A 249 11.47 -30.05 -52.05
C LYS A 249 10.95 -30.40 -53.43
N LYS A 250 11.64 -31.32 -54.14
CA LYS A 250 11.24 -31.76 -55.48
C LYS A 250 9.83 -32.35 -55.48
N VAL A 251 9.52 -33.23 -54.54
CA VAL A 251 8.19 -33.84 -54.42
C VAL A 251 7.11 -32.78 -54.15
N LEU A 252 7.35 -31.85 -53.22
CA LEU A 252 6.43 -30.75 -52.90
C LEU A 252 6.17 -29.84 -54.11
N LEU A 253 7.23 -29.49 -54.85
CA LEU A 253 7.12 -28.64 -56.03
C LEU A 253 6.41 -29.33 -57.19
N ASP A 254 6.57 -30.64 -57.31
CA ASP A 254 5.84 -31.44 -58.31
C ASP A 254 4.34 -31.49 -57.97
N TYR A 255 3.94 -31.66 -56.71
CA TYR A 255 2.54 -31.49 -56.29
C TYR A 255 2.00 -30.08 -56.55
N ALA A 256 2.79 -29.03 -56.31
CA ALA A 256 2.40 -27.67 -56.61
C ALA A 256 2.17 -27.44 -58.11
N LYS A 257 2.92 -28.12 -59.00
CA LYS A 257 2.68 -28.11 -60.45
C LYS A 257 1.40 -28.82 -60.82
N GLU A 258 1.15 -30.01 -60.25
CA GLU A 258 -0.06 -30.80 -60.51
C GLU A 258 -1.33 -30.07 -60.05
N THR A 259 -1.29 -29.26 -58.95
CA THR A 259 -2.41 -28.46 -58.48
C THR A 259 -2.58 -27.14 -59.24
N GLY A 260 -1.75 -26.86 -60.25
CA GLY A 260 -1.84 -25.66 -61.07
C GLY A 260 -1.13 -24.44 -60.52
N ALA A 261 -0.36 -24.56 -59.45
CA ALA A 261 0.40 -23.43 -58.83
C ALA A 261 1.55 -22.91 -59.74
N SER A 262 1.86 -23.60 -60.84
CA SER A 262 2.84 -23.19 -61.84
C SER A 262 2.21 -22.57 -63.09
N PHE A 263 0.96 -22.13 -63.02
CA PHE A 263 0.28 -21.53 -64.16
C PHE A 263 0.89 -20.16 -64.51
N GLY A 264 1.11 -19.87 -65.80
CA GLY A 264 1.57 -18.57 -66.27
C GLY A 264 3.08 -18.30 -66.10
N ASN A 265 3.95 -19.31 -66.24
CA ASN A 265 5.40 -19.21 -66.08
C ASN A 265 5.90 -18.90 -64.64
N VAL A 266 5.08 -19.13 -63.64
CA VAL A 266 5.48 -19.01 -62.23
C VAL A 266 5.98 -20.37 -61.75
N VAL A 267 7.18 -20.44 -61.21
CA VAL A 267 7.72 -21.62 -60.59
C VAL A 267 7.91 -21.37 -59.11
N PRO A 268 7.13 -22.00 -58.21
CA PRO A 268 7.37 -21.90 -56.79
C PRO A 268 8.75 -22.46 -56.45
N ASP A 269 9.44 -21.82 -55.53
CA ASP A 269 10.72 -22.30 -55.00
C ASP A 269 10.86 -21.91 -53.51
N PHE A 270 11.73 -22.65 -52.80
CA PHE A 270 12.07 -22.30 -51.40
C PHE A 270 13.34 -21.47 -51.39
N SER A 271 13.27 -20.35 -50.72
CA SER A 271 14.44 -19.50 -50.44
C SER A 271 14.46 -19.18 -48.94
N GLY A 272 15.60 -19.21 -48.29
CA GLY A 272 15.76 -18.86 -46.91
C GLY A 272 17.02 -18.04 -46.70
N ASN A 273 16.90 -16.94 -45.95
CA ASN A 273 18.00 -16.19 -45.39
C ASN A 273 17.88 -16.24 -43.89
N LEU A 274 18.97 -16.49 -43.20
CA LEU A 274 19.00 -16.46 -41.74
C LEU A 274 19.50 -15.09 -41.28
N SER A 275 18.66 -14.35 -40.57
CA SER A 275 19.02 -13.08 -39.93
C SER A 275 19.25 -13.29 -38.43
N GLU A 276 20.00 -12.38 -37.81
CA GLU A 276 20.20 -12.35 -36.35
C GLU A 276 18.88 -12.37 -35.58
N SER A 277 17.91 -11.58 -36.04
CA SER A 277 16.58 -11.47 -35.41
C SER A 277 15.78 -12.78 -35.50
N GLU A 278 16.01 -13.60 -36.50
CA GLU A 278 15.40 -14.94 -36.60
C GLU A 278 16.07 -15.93 -35.65
N LEU A 279 17.38 -15.83 -35.43
CA LEU A 279 18.07 -16.62 -34.42
C LEU A 279 17.62 -16.22 -32.99
N PHE A 280 17.36 -14.95 -32.73
CA PHE A 280 16.82 -14.55 -31.44
C PHE A 280 15.47 -15.21 -31.12
N ALA A 281 14.67 -15.54 -32.16
CA ALA A 281 13.42 -16.26 -31.97
C ALA A 281 13.62 -17.69 -31.42
N VAL A 282 14.78 -18.28 -31.60
CA VAL A 282 15.11 -19.63 -31.09
C VAL A 282 15.73 -19.58 -29.70
N LEU A 283 16.25 -18.42 -29.26
CA LEU A 283 16.85 -18.29 -27.95
C LEU A 283 15.82 -18.45 -26.85
N LYS A 284 16.20 -19.18 -25.80
CA LYS A 284 15.41 -19.39 -24.58
C LYS A 284 16.18 -18.90 -23.40
N LEU A 285 15.50 -18.20 -22.49
CA LEU A 285 16.09 -17.86 -21.21
C LEU A 285 16.17 -19.12 -20.34
N ILE A 286 17.39 -19.49 -19.93
CA ILE A 286 17.67 -20.62 -19.05
C ILE A 286 18.27 -20.11 -17.75
N ILE A 287 18.03 -20.84 -16.67
CA ILE A 287 18.64 -20.59 -15.36
C ILE A 287 19.64 -21.71 -15.10
N LYS A 288 20.88 -21.30 -14.83
CA LYS A 288 21.98 -22.22 -14.47
C LYS A 288 22.10 -22.24 -12.95
N HIS A 289 21.94 -23.43 -12.38
CA HIS A 289 22.22 -23.66 -10.96
C HIS A 289 23.72 -23.86 -10.73
N GLU A 290 24.18 -23.59 -9.53
CA GLU A 290 25.59 -23.85 -9.12
C GLU A 290 26.02 -25.30 -9.35
N THR A 291 25.07 -26.23 -9.35
CA THR A 291 25.28 -27.65 -9.66
C THR A 291 25.49 -27.94 -11.14
N GLY A 292 25.44 -26.93 -12.02
CA GLY A 292 25.55 -27.08 -13.47
C GLY A 292 24.25 -27.53 -14.17
N VAL A 293 23.15 -27.68 -13.43
CA VAL A 293 21.84 -28.01 -14.02
C VAL A 293 21.24 -26.76 -14.66
N GLU A 294 20.86 -26.88 -15.93
CA GLU A 294 20.19 -25.83 -16.69
C GLU A 294 18.68 -26.10 -16.75
N ILE A 295 17.88 -25.15 -16.27
CA ILE A 295 16.42 -25.25 -16.26
C ILE A 295 15.84 -24.09 -17.09
N PRO A 296 14.93 -24.35 -18.03
CA PRO A 296 14.20 -23.27 -18.70
C PRO A 296 13.50 -22.34 -17.69
N ALA A 297 13.55 -21.04 -17.90
CA ALA A 297 12.90 -20.07 -17.01
C ALA A 297 11.41 -20.39 -16.76
N THR A 298 10.75 -20.99 -17.74
CA THR A 298 9.34 -21.43 -17.66
C THR A 298 9.05 -22.47 -16.58
N HIS A 299 10.06 -23.18 -16.10
CA HIS A 299 9.92 -24.23 -15.07
C HIS A 299 10.26 -23.76 -13.66
N ASN A 300 10.57 -22.48 -13.48
CA ASN A 300 10.82 -21.90 -12.17
C ASN A 300 9.52 -21.41 -11.50
N GLY A 301 9.65 -21.14 -10.19
CA GLY A 301 8.55 -20.56 -9.42
C GLY A 301 8.13 -19.17 -9.93
N LEU A 302 6.85 -18.86 -9.81
CA LEU A 302 6.24 -17.62 -10.32
C LEU A 302 6.94 -16.35 -9.81
N GLY A 303 7.36 -16.31 -8.54
CA GLY A 303 8.04 -15.15 -7.97
C GLY A 303 9.38 -14.85 -8.65
N TYR A 304 10.20 -15.87 -8.91
CA TYR A 304 11.46 -15.69 -9.63
C TYR A 304 11.24 -15.23 -11.07
N ASN A 305 10.27 -15.82 -11.74
CA ASN A 305 9.89 -15.45 -13.11
C ASN A 305 9.39 -14.01 -13.20
N ASN A 306 8.64 -13.53 -12.19
CA ASN A 306 8.22 -12.12 -12.11
C ASN A 306 9.42 -11.17 -12.03
N LEU A 307 10.44 -11.49 -11.23
CA LEU A 307 11.65 -10.66 -11.15
C LEU A 307 12.43 -10.60 -12.45
N ILE A 308 12.57 -11.74 -13.14
CA ILE A 308 13.20 -11.78 -14.47
C ILE A 308 12.40 -10.93 -15.46
N PHE A 309 11.08 -11.07 -15.45
CA PHE A 309 10.23 -10.29 -16.33
C PHE A 309 10.40 -8.78 -16.10
N MET A 310 10.38 -8.34 -14.83
CA MET A 310 10.61 -6.94 -14.48
C MET A 310 11.99 -6.46 -14.93
N SER A 311 13.02 -7.31 -14.82
CA SER A 311 14.36 -7.00 -15.30
C SER A 311 14.41 -6.80 -16.83
N LEU A 312 13.74 -7.67 -17.58
CA LEU A 312 13.60 -7.54 -19.04
C LEU A 312 12.83 -6.28 -19.43
N LEU A 313 11.76 -5.96 -18.68
CA LEU A 313 10.97 -4.75 -18.93
C LEU A 313 11.78 -3.48 -18.70
N LEU A 314 12.53 -3.42 -17.59
CA LEU A 314 13.40 -2.28 -17.31
C LEU A 314 14.53 -2.15 -18.35
N ALA A 315 15.09 -3.26 -18.81
CA ALA A 315 16.05 -3.25 -19.91
C ALA A 315 15.44 -2.73 -21.22
N LYS A 316 14.17 -3.08 -21.50
CA LYS A 316 13.44 -2.52 -22.65
C LYS A 316 13.19 -1.01 -22.47
N MET A 317 12.78 -0.57 -21.28
CA MET A 317 12.58 0.86 -20.99
C MET A 317 13.90 1.64 -21.15
N GLN A 318 15.01 1.09 -20.66
CA GLN A 318 16.34 1.65 -20.87
C GLN A 318 16.65 1.80 -22.36
N ALA A 319 16.43 0.75 -23.15
CA ALA A 319 16.64 0.79 -24.61
C ALA A 319 15.77 1.87 -25.28
N SER A 320 14.52 1.99 -24.87
CA SER A 320 13.57 2.97 -25.41
C SER A 320 13.93 4.41 -25.05
N ALA A 321 14.54 4.63 -23.87
CA ALA A 321 14.96 5.95 -23.39
C ALA A 321 16.36 6.36 -23.89
N ASP A 322 17.16 5.43 -24.41
CA ASP A 322 18.52 5.71 -24.86
C ASP A 322 18.53 6.61 -26.10
N GLY A 323 18.87 7.88 -25.92
CA GLY A 323 18.94 8.88 -26.99
C GLY A 323 20.02 8.57 -28.04
N ASN A 324 21.10 7.86 -27.70
CA ASN A 324 22.15 7.45 -28.63
C ASN A 324 21.64 6.32 -29.55
N TYR A 325 20.84 5.40 -29.02
CA TYR A 325 20.27 4.29 -29.76
C TYR A 325 19.02 4.70 -30.54
N MET A 326 18.02 5.31 -29.88
CA MET A 326 16.71 5.63 -30.45
C MET A 326 16.68 6.98 -31.20
N LYS A 327 17.70 7.82 -31.01
CA LYS A 327 17.80 9.16 -31.63
C LYS A 327 16.53 9.99 -31.35
N ARG A 328 15.92 10.52 -32.41
CA ARG A 328 14.69 11.32 -32.30
C ARG A 328 13.47 10.53 -31.83
N GLN A 329 13.52 9.20 -31.77
CA GLN A 329 12.43 8.35 -31.30
C GLN A 329 12.56 7.96 -29.82
N ALA A 330 13.65 8.38 -29.15
CA ALA A 330 13.85 8.10 -27.74
C ALA A 330 12.67 8.57 -26.90
N LYS A 331 12.24 7.74 -25.96
CA LYS A 331 11.19 8.10 -25.01
C LYS A 331 11.75 9.12 -24.01
N LEU A 332 11.02 10.19 -23.78
CA LEU A 332 11.43 11.27 -22.89
C LEU A 332 10.79 11.14 -21.50
N PHE A 333 9.66 10.48 -21.41
CA PHE A 333 8.95 10.28 -20.16
C PHE A 333 8.65 8.80 -19.98
N SER A 334 9.40 8.16 -19.08
CA SER A 334 9.30 6.73 -18.77
C SER A 334 8.63 6.52 -17.41
N LEU A 335 7.39 6.05 -17.40
CA LEU A 335 6.60 5.76 -16.21
C LEU A 335 6.38 4.26 -16.08
N LEU A 336 6.72 3.72 -14.91
CA LEU A 336 6.48 2.33 -14.55
C LEU A 336 5.38 2.23 -13.51
N ALA A 337 4.25 1.66 -13.86
CA ALA A 337 3.12 1.38 -12.98
C ALA A 337 3.09 -0.12 -12.65
N ILE A 338 3.12 -0.48 -11.37
CA ILE A 338 3.19 -1.86 -10.89
C ILE A 338 2.05 -2.15 -9.94
N GLU A 339 1.25 -3.17 -10.22
CA GLU A 339 0.25 -3.69 -9.31
C GLU A 339 0.80 -4.86 -8.51
N GLU A 340 0.67 -4.76 -7.18
CA GLU A 340 0.90 -5.82 -6.21
C GLU A 340 2.15 -6.68 -6.52
N PRO A 341 3.36 -6.06 -6.58
CA PRO A 341 4.58 -6.79 -6.93
C PRO A 341 4.92 -7.90 -5.94
N GLU A 342 4.37 -7.83 -4.72
CA GLU A 342 4.50 -8.85 -3.69
C GLU A 342 3.87 -10.18 -4.06
N ALA A 343 2.94 -10.21 -5.00
CA ALA A 343 2.29 -11.46 -5.43
C ALA A 343 3.34 -12.51 -5.81
N HIS A 344 3.37 -13.60 -5.06
CA HIS A 344 4.33 -14.71 -5.20
C HIS A 344 5.80 -14.38 -4.85
N LEU A 345 6.13 -13.17 -4.34
CA LEU A 345 7.48 -12.84 -3.89
C LEU A 345 7.67 -13.17 -2.40
N HIS A 346 8.74 -13.90 -2.09
CA HIS A 346 9.18 -14.06 -0.71
C HIS A 346 9.50 -12.68 -0.08
N PRO A 347 9.16 -12.43 1.20
CA PRO A 347 9.39 -11.13 1.85
C PRO A 347 10.78 -10.53 1.64
N ALA A 348 11.84 -11.33 1.78
CA ALA A 348 13.21 -10.87 1.54
C ALA A 348 13.44 -10.38 0.08
N MET A 349 12.74 -10.94 -0.89
CA MET A 349 12.85 -10.54 -2.29
C MET A 349 12.12 -9.21 -2.57
N GLN A 350 11.12 -8.85 -1.76
CA GLN A 350 10.41 -7.58 -1.87
C GLN A 350 11.34 -6.40 -1.55
N TYR A 351 12.23 -6.53 -0.57
CA TYR A 351 13.26 -5.52 -0.27
C TYR A 351 14.26 -5.37 -1.42
N GLN A 352 14.76 -6.50 -1.95
CA GLN A 352 15.70 -6.48 -3.09
C GLN A 352 15.07 -5.86 -4.33
N PHE A 353 13.79 -6.12 -4.55
CA PHE A 353 13.04 -5.54 -5.65
C PHE A 353 12.95 -4.00 -5.56
N LEU A 354 12.67 -3.46 -4.38
CA LEU A 354 12.63 -2.00 -4.17
C LEU A 354 14.01 -1.35 -4.35
N ASP A 355 15.07 -1.98 -3.84
CA ASP A 355 16.44 -1.52 -4.05
C ASP A 355 16.80 -1.49 -5.54
N PHE A 356 16.39 -2.52 -6.27
CA PHE A 356 16.57 -2.58 -7.72
C PHE A 356 15.80 -1.47 -8.46
N LEU A 357 14.55 -1.18 -8.08
CA LEU A 357 13.80 -0.04 -8.64
C LEU A 357 14.47 1.29 -8.36
N ASN A 358 14.97 1.50 -7.14
CA ASN A 358 15.70 2.69 -6.76
C ASN A 358 16.99 2.90 -7.60
N LYS A 359 17.76 1.85 -7.82
CA LYS A 359 18.96 1.88 -8.66
C LYS A 359 18.65 2.27 -10.11
N ASN A 360 17.58 1.68 -10.68
CA ASN A 360 17.15 2.00 -12.04
C ASN A 360 16.66 3.45 -12.20
N ARG A 361 15.97 3.97 -11.17
CA ARG A 361 15.57 5.38 -11.11
C ARG A 361 16.79 6.31 -11.06
N GLN A 362 17.77 6.01 -10.18
CA GLN A 362 19.00 6.79 -10.07
C GLN A 362 19.83 6.78 -11.35
N ALA A 363 19.77 5.69 -12.11
CA ALA A 363 20.39 5.56 -13.42
C ALA A 363 19.58 6.25 -14.55
N HIS A 364 18.47 6.92 -14.24
CA HIS A 364 17.56 7.57 -15.18
C HIS A 364 16.94 6.63 -16.25
N ASN A 365 16.94 5.32 -16.01
CA ASN A 365 16.27 4.37 -16.89
C ASN A 365 14.74 4.47 -16.80
N VAL A 366 14.23 4.94 -15.65
CA VAL A 366 12.80 5.20 -15.39
C VAL A 366 12.69 6.55 -14.69
N THR A 367 11.78 7.40 -15.14
CA THR A 367 11.58 8.75 -14.58
C THR A 367 10.78 8.68 -13.28
N GLN A 368 9.70 7.91 -13.26
CA GLN A 368 8.80 7.79 -12.11
C GLN A 368 8.26 6.36 -12.01
N VAL A 369 8.08 5.89 -10.78
CA VAL A 369 7.51 4.56 -10.49
C VAL A 369 6.31 4.73 -9.57
N ILE A 370 5.20 4.07 -9.91
CA ILE A 370 4.00 4.01 -9.07
C ILE A 370 3.73 2.53 -8.76
N VAL A 371 3.75 2.17 -7.48
CA VAL A 371 3.51 0.80 -7.01
C VAL A 371 2.26 0.77 -6.18
N THR A 372 1.31 -0.07 -6.51
CA THR A 372 0.20 -0.39 -5.60
C THR A 372 0.52 -1.66 -4.83
N THR A 373 0.26 -1.66 -3.52
CA THR A 373 0.64 -2.81 -2.68
C THR A 373 -0.30 -3.01 -1.49
N HIS A 374 -0.36 -4.25 -1.02
CA HIS A 374 -0.91 -4.65 0.27
C HIS A 374 0.17 -5.19 1.23
N SER A 375 1.45 -5.10 0.87
CA SER A 375 2.55 -5.63 1.66
C SER A 375 3.07 -4.64 2.69
N PRO A 376 2.98 -4.93 4.00
CA PRO A 376 3.67 -4.16 5.04
C PRO A 376 5.18 -4.12 4.83
N GLN A 377 5.78 -5.18 4.27
CA GLN A 377 7.21 -5.25 3.98
C GLN A 377 7.63 -4.20 2.94
N ILE A 378 6.83 -4.00 1.90
CA ILE A 378 7.10 -2.96 0.90
C ILE A 378 7.00 -1.57 1.55
N VAL A 379 5.97 -1.32 2.37
CA VAL A 379 5.80 -0.05 3.08
C VAL A 379 6.95 0.23 4.05
N SER A 380 7.43 -0.80 4.76
CA SER A 380 8.56 -0.64 5.71
C SER A 380 9.91 -0.37 5.03
N ALA A 381 10.05 -0.73 3.77
CA ALA A 381 11.29 -0.63 3.01
C ALA A 381 11.48 0.72 2.27
N VAL A 382 10.48 1.59 2.31
CA VAL A 382 10.49 2.90 1.64
C VAL A 382 10.46 4.05 2.64
N SER A 383 10.68 5.26 2.14
CA SER A 383 10.44 6.45 2.97
C SER A 383 8.95 6.63 3.22
N VAL A 384 8.59 7.09 4.43
CA VAL A 384 7.21 7.48 4.73
C VAL A 384 6.70 8.56 3.77
N ASP A 385 7.60 9.33 3.18
CA ASP A 385 7.28 10.33 2.15
C ASP A 385 6.81 9.73 0.83
N ASP A 386 7.17 8.48 0.57
CA ASP A 386 6.82 7.79 -0.67
C ASP A 386 5.44 7.11 -0.57
N VAL A 387 4.85 7.08 0.64
CA VAL A 387 3.59 6.39 0.92
C VAL A 387 2.39 7.30 0.70
N ILE A 388 1.44 6.83 -0.10
CA ILE A 388 0.14 7.49 -0.36
C ILE A 388 -0.96 6.50 0.04
N CYS A 389 -1.74 6.85 1.06
CA CYS A 389 -2.82 6.01 1.56
C CYS A 389 -4.17 6.45 0.97
N LEU A 390 -4.72 5.66 0.06
CA LEU A 390 -6.08 5.88 -0.42
C LEU A 390 -7.09 5.33 0.58
N HIS A 391 -8.11 6.13 0.90
CA HIS A 391 -9.21 5.71 1.75
C HIS A 391 -10.53 6.31 1.25
N SER A 392 -11.63 5.60 1.50
CA SER A 392 -12.97 6.08 1.19
C SER A 392 -13.54 6.83 2.40
N ILE A 393 -14.13 8.00 2.16
CA ILE A 393 -14.87 8.74 3.17
C ILE A 393 -16.36 8.40 3.07
N ASP A 394 -16.85 8.26 1.84
CA ASP A 394 -18.23 8.01 1.49
C ASP A 394 -18.28 7.34 0.12
N TYR A 395 -19.47 6.90 -0.31
CA TYR A 395 -19.65 6.31 -1.65
C TYR A 395 -19.12 7.23 -2.75
N GLY A 396 -18.13 6.74 -3.48
CA GLY A 396 -17.48 7.47 -4.57
C GLY A 396 -16.52 8.59 -4.14
N LYS A 397 -16.41 8.92 -2.86
CA LYS A 397 -15.51 9.95 -2.35
C LYS A 397 -14.24 9.33 -1.76
N GLN A 398 -13.23 9.25 -2.59
CA GLN A 398 -11.90 8.82 -2.19
C GLN A 398 -11.03 10.03 -1.82
N LYS A 399 -10.23 9.85 -0.77
CA LYS A 399 -9.23 10.82 -0.31
C LYS A 399 -7.88 10.14 -0.20
N SER A 400 -6.83 10.91 -0.37
CA SER A 400 -5.46 10.46 -0.16
C SER A 400 -4.90 11.01 1.13
N GLY A 401 -4.47 10.14 2.05
CA GLY A 401 -3.57 10.50 3.14
C GLY A 401 -2.14 10.49 2.61
N TYR A 402 -1.39 11.58 2.84
CA TYR A 402 -0.06 11.74 2.29
C TYR A 402 0.93 12.32 3.30
N PRO A 403 1.71 11.48 3.99
CA PRO A 403 2.63 11.90 5.04
C PRO A 403 3.62 12.97 4.59
N ARG A 404 4.08 12.94 3.35
CA ARG A 404 4.97 13.95 2.76
C ARG A 404 4.41 15.37 2.86
N LEU A 405 3.12 15.54 2.67
CA LEU A 405 2.44 16.85 2.73
C LEU A 405 1.87 17.14 4.12
N LEU A 406 1.75 16.11 4.96
CA LEU A 406 1.24 16.22 6.32
C LEU A 406 2.28 16.78 7.28
N PHE A 407 3.52 16.28 7.25
CA PHE A 407 4.61 16.77 8.07
C PHE A 407 5.23 18.01 7.44
N LYS A 408 5.11 19.14 8.16
CA LYS A 408 5.63 20.45 7.73
C LYS A 408 7.12 20.57 8.03
N ASP A 409 7.76 21.60 7.47
CA ASP A 409 9.19 21.88 7.70
C ASP A 409 9.41 22.68 9.00
N ASN A 410 8.97 22.11 10.14
CA ASN A 410 9.24 22.58 11.49
C ASN A 410 9.91 21.48 12.32
N GLU A 411 10.54 21.81 13.44
CA GLU A 411 11.34 20.86 14.24
C GLU A 411 10.50 19.72 14.82
N ASP A 412 9.27 19.99 15.27
CA ASP A 412 8.39 18.99 15.87
C ASP A 412 7.92 17.95 14.82
N ASP A 413 7.58 18.43 13.63
CA ASP A 413 7.18 17.55 12.52
C ASP A 413 8.35 16.74 11.97
N LYS A 414 9.55 17.33 11.87
CA LYS A 414 10.77 16.61 11.51
C LYS A 414 11.06 15.51 12.50
N LEU A 415 10.96 15.79 13.78
CA LEU A 415 11.15 14.82 14.85
C LEU A 415 10.12 13.69 14.75
N SER A 416 8.83 14.06 14.65
CA SER A 416 7.74 13.08 14.53
C SER A 416 7.90 12.19 13.29
N LYS A 417 8.24 12.78 12.16
CA LYS A 417 8.53 12.05 10.93
C LYS A 417 9.71 11.10 11.07
N ALA A 418 10.79 11.53 11.74
CA ALA A 418 11.95 10.69 12.01
C ALA A 418 11.60 9.51 12.93
N TYR A 419 10.74 9.73 13.95
CA TYR A 419 10.19 8.66 14.78
C TYR A 419 9.36 7.67 13.95
N VAL A 420 8.39 8.16 13.19
CA VAL A 420 7.57 7.30 12.31
C VAL A 420 8.46 6.46 11.39
N GLN A 421 9.41 7.10 10.68
CA GLN A 421 10.32 6.39 9.77
C GLN A 421 11.16 5.34 10.50
N ARG A 422 11.68 5.65 11.69
CA ARG A 422 12.56 4.76 12.46
C ARG A 422 11.83 3.53 12.98
N TYR A 423 10.56 3.69 13.35
CA TYR A 423 9.75 2.64 13.96
C TYR A 423 8.82 1.92 12.96
N LEU A 424 8.77 2.34 11.69
CA LEU A 424 8.12 1.58 10.64
C LEU A 424 8.93 0.29 10.38
N ASP A 425 8.42 -0.79 10.89
CA ASP A 425 8.81 -2.14 10.53
C ASP A 425 7.59 -2.89 9.94
N ALA A 426 7.76 -4.13 9.52
CA ALA A 426 6.67 -4.89 8.91
C ALA A 426 5.45 -5.04 9.85
N THR A 427 5.67 -5.14 11.16
CA THR A 427 4.60 -5.29 12.15
C THR A 427 3.82 -3.99 12.33
N ARG A 428 4.52 -2.85 12.45
CA ARG A 428 3.87 -1.54 12.63
C ARG A 428 3.31 -0.97 11.35
N SER A 429 3.87 -1.33 10.20
CA SER A 429 3.34 -0.95 8.89
C SER A 429 1.93 -1.49 8.64
N ASP A 430 1.53 -2.56 9.33
CA ASP A 430 0.15 -3.08 9.30
C ASP A 430 -0.90 -2.04 9.69
N MET A 431 -0.54 -1.02 10.49
CA MET A 431 -1.45 0.07 10.86
C MET A 431 -2.01 0.85 9.66
N PHE A 432 -1.29 0.86 8.53
CA PHE A 432 -1.77 1.49 7.31
C PHE A 432 -2.88 0.68 6.61
N PHE A 433 -3.03 -0.61 6.92
CA PHE A 433 -3.99 -1.50 6.27
C PHE A 433 -5.24 -1.78 7.12
N ALA A 434 -5.14 -1.70 8.45
CA ALA A 434 -6.28 -1.85 9.34
C ALA A 434 -7.30 -0.71 9.16
N ASN A 435 -8.58 -0.97 9.45
CA ASN A 435 -9.63 0.04 9.38
C ASN A 435 -9.71 0.88 10.66
N LYS A 436 -9.46 0.27 11.81
CA LYS A 436 -9.50 0.87 13.14
C LYS A 436 -8.23 0.46 13.90
N LEU A 437 -7.76 1.31 14.80
CA LEU A 437 -6.50 1.08 15.53
C LEU A 437 -6.69 1.21 17.03
N ILE A 438 -5.99 0.37 17.77
CA ILE A 438 -5.79 0.52 19.22
C ILE A 438 -4.29 0.67 19.44
N PHE A 439 -3.86 1.84 19.90
CA PHE A 439 -2.48 2.07 20.30
C PHE A 439 -2.31 1.75 21.78
N VAL A 440 -1.29 0.96 22.10
CA VAL A 440 -0.96 0.51 23.45
C VAL A 440 0.50 0.76 23.79
N GLU A 441 0.82 0.88 25.09
CA GLU A 441 2.18 1.19 25.54
C GLU A 441 3.12 -0.01 25.43
N GLY A 442 2.61 -1.24 25.69
CA GLY A 442 3.46 -2.39 25.83
C GLY A 442 2.84 -3.74 25.43
N MET A 443 3.61 -4.76 25.68
CA MET A 443 3.29 -6.15 25.32
C MET A 443 2.12 -6.71 26.14
N ALA A 444 1.94 -6.25 27.39
CA ALA A 444 0.86 -6.76 28.24
C ALA A 444 -0.52 -6.41 27.66
N GLU A 445 -0.70 -5.16 27.26
CA GLU A 445 -1.90 -4.67 26.60
C GLU A 445 -2.09 -5.36 25.24
N GLU A 446 -1.04 -5.46 24.44
CA GLU A 446 -1.09 -6.09 23.11
C GLU A 446 -1.61 -7.54 23.19
N ILE A 447 -1.21 -8.30 24.22
CA ILE A 447 -1.65 -9.67 24.44
C ILE A 447 -3.07 -9.74 25.03
N LEU A 448 -3.38 -8.88 26.02
CA LEU A 448 -4.62 -8.98 26.79
C LEU A 448 -5.84 -8.35 26.13
N ILE A 449 -5.66 -7.25 25.39
CA ILE A 449 -6.81 -6.54 24.75
C ILE A 449 -7.60 -7.43 23.80
N PRO A 450 -6.99 -8.25 22.92
CA PRO A 450 -7.75 -9.19 22.10
C PRO A 450 -8.56 -10.21 22.91
N THR A 451 -8.00 -10.67 24.04
CA THR A 451 -8.71 -11.57 24.95
C THR A 451 -9.88 -10.88 25.65
N PHE A 452 -9.68 -9.65 26.15
CA PHE A 452 -10.74 -8.84 26.76
C PHE A 452 -11.86 -8.51 25.78
N ALA A 453 -11.53 -8.18 24.54
CA ALA A 453 -12.53 -7.95 23.49
C ALA A 453 -13.43 -9.16 23.30
N LYS A 454 -12.85 -10.37 23.25
CA LYS A 454 -13.63 -11.62 23.16
C LYS A 454 -14.53 -11.86 24.39
N TYR A 455 -14.09 -11.47 25.59
CA TYR A 455 -14.90 -11.53 26.80
C TYR A 455 -16.11 -10.62 26.73
N LEU A 456 -15.97 -9.46 26.09
CA LEU A 456 -17.04 -8.49 25.86
C LEU A 456 -17.91 -8.83 24.64
N GLY A 457 -17.62 -9.94 23.94
CA GLY A 457 -18.36 -10.38 22.77
C GLY A 457 -17.93 -9.70 21.46
N PHE A 458 -16.81 -8.99 21.45
CA PHE A 458 -16.26 -8.35 20.26
C PHE A 458 -15.24 -9.24 19.57
N ASP A 459 -15.25 -9.23 18.24
CA ASP A 459 -14.27 -9.91 17.40
C ASP A 459 -13.44 -8.87 16.63
N LEU A 460 -12.25 -8.53 17.12
CA LEU A 460 -11.38 -7.50 16.55
C LEU A 460 -10.98 -7.82 15.10
N ALA A 461 -10.83 -9.11 14.76
CA ALA A 461 -10.46 -9.51 13.42
C ALA A 461 -11.59 -9.24 12.40
N LYS A 462 -12.83 -9.57 12.76
CA LYS A 462 -14.01 -9.25 11.92
C LYS A 462 -14.23 -7.76 11.73
N GLU A 463 -13.91 -6.98 12.76
CA GLU A 463 -14.02 -5.51 12.75
C GLU A 463 -12.82 -4.83 12.10
N HIS A 464 -11.83 -5.61 11.62
CA HIS A 464 -10.58 -5.11 11.06
C HIS A 464 -9.85 -4.12 11.98
N VAL A 465 -9.85 -4.43 13.28
CA VAL A 465 -9.15 -3.66 14.32
C VAL A 465 -7.77 -4.26 14.54
N LEU A 466 -6.75 -3.43 14.51
CA LEU A 466 -5.39 -3.80 14.85
C LEU A 466 -4.97 -3.18 16.18
N VAL A 467 -4.41 -3.99 17.07
CA VAL A 467 -3.72 -3.52 18.28
C VAL A 467 -2.26 -3.31 17.94
N VAL A 468 -1.75 -2.10 18.13
CA VAL A 468 -0.38 -1.70 17.78
C VAL A 468 0.38 -1.34 19.05
N ASN A 469 1.40 -2.12 19.37
CA ASN A 469 2.31 -1.83 20.47
C ASN A 469 3.31 -0.74 20.06
N MET A 470 3.22 0.41 20.71
CA MET A 470 4.09 1.56 20.44
C MET A 470 5.46 1.46 21.08
N GLY A 471 5.68 0.48 21.99
CA GLY A 471 6.93 0.30 22.70
C GLY A 471 7.25 1.42 23.70
N GLY A 472 6.21 2.11 24.21
CA GLY A 472 6.27 3.24 25.12
C GLY A 472 5.24 4.32 24.78
N ARG A 473 5.39 5.49 25.36
CA ARG A 473 4.45 6.63 25.26
C ARG A 473 4.72 7.51 24.04
N TYR A 474 4.92 6.89 22.86
CA TYR A 474 5.29 7.62 21.63
C TYR A 474 4.09 7.94 20.73
N TYR A 475 2.86 7.90 21.25
CA TYR A 475 1.62 8.09 20.48
C TYR A 475 1.61 9.39 19.66
N ASN A 476 2.08 10.50 20.22
CA ASN A 476 2.01 11.82 19.61
C ASN A 476 2.68 11.90 18.24
N HIS A 477 3.73 11.13 18.02
CA HIS A 477 4.42 11.10 16.72
C HIS A 477 3.59 10.40 15.64
N PHE A 478 2.79 9.40 16.02
CA PHE A 478 2.00 8.58 15.08
C PHE A 478 0.57 9.10 14.90
N ILE A 479 -0.03 9.67 15.94
CA ILE A 479 -1.41 10.16 15.92
C ILE A 479 -1.63 11.15 14.80
N LYS A 480 -0.65 12.03 14.53
CA LYS A 480 -0.74 13.00 13.45
C LYS A 480 -1.05 12.37 12.09
N LEU A 481 -0.56 11.16 11.83
CA LEU A 481 -0.86 10.43 10.59
C LEU A 481 -2.37 10.19 10.41
N PHE A 482 -3.10 10.04 11.52
CA PHE A 482 -4.50 9.64 11.53
C PHE A 482 -5.46 10.78 11.90
N ASP A 483 -4.94 11.98 12.18
CA ASP A 483 -5.78 13.14 12.52
C ASP A 483 -6.63 13.58 11.33
N SER A 484 -7.94 13.31 11.39
CA SER A 484 -8.89 13.61 10.30
C SER A 484 -9.13 15.12 10.10
N ARG A 485 -8.68 15.98 11.03
CA ARG A 485 -8.71 17.44 10.89
C ARG A 485 -7.62 17.94 9.94
N GLU A 486 -6.55 17.16 9.77
CA GLU A 486 -5.50 17.45 8.81
C GLU A 486 -5.93 17.01 7.40
N PHE A 487 -5.77 17.89 6.42
CA PHE A 487 -6.23 17.63 5.05
C PHE A 487 -5.59 16.37 4.45
N TRP A 488 -4.31 16.13 4.73
CA TRP A 488 -3.55 14.98 4.25
C TRP A 488 -3.47 13.82 5.24
N GLY A 489 -4.24 13.86 6.32
CA GLY A 489 -4.32 12.79 7.31
C GLY A 489 -5.05 11.56 6.77
N ILE A 490 -4.71 10.39 7.32
CA ILE A 490 -5.35 9.11 7.00
C ILE A 490 -6.57 8.99 7.92
N ASN A 491 -7.76 8.95 7.35
CA ASN A 491 -9.00 8.90 8.15
C ASN A 491 -9.24 7.49 8.72
N LYS A 492 -8.67 7.22 9.91
CA LYS A 492 -8.91 5.99 10.68
C LYS A 492 -9.29 6.31 12.10
N LYS A 493 -10.18 5.50 12.69
CA LYS A 493 -10.56 5.62 14.10
C LYS A 493 -9.46 5.02 14.97
N VAL A 494 -8.94 5.78 15.95
CA VAL A 494 -7.80 5.41 16.78
C VAL A 494 -8.15 5.56 18.25
N ALA A 495 -8.12 4.46 19.01
CA ALA A 495 -8.19 4.47 20.46
C ALA A 495 -6.77 4.35 21.03
N CYS A 496 -6.35 5.32 21.85
CA CYS A 496 -5.08 5.29 22.56
C CYS A 496 -5.34 4.82 23.99
N ILE A 497 -4.83 3.66 24.36
CA ILE A 497 -4.94 3.10 25.72
C ILE A 497 -3.61 3.34 26.42
N THR A 498 -3.66 4.09 27.53
CA THR A 498 -2.46 4.48 28.29
C THR A 498 -2.71 4.32 29.79
N ASP A 499 -1.65 4.11 30.54
CA ASP A 499 -1.73 4.07 31.99
C ASP A 499 -1.81 5.48 32.58
N ILE A 500 -2.57 5.66 33.66
CA ILE A 500 -2.67 6.95 34.36
C ILE A 500 -1.38 7.30 35.09
N ASP A 501 -0.65 6.32 35.59
CA ASP A 501 0.66 6.43 36.27
C ASP A 501 0.74 7.67 37.18
N PRO A 502 -0.03 7.76 38.27
CA PRO A 502 -0.05 8.93 39.12
C PRO A 502 1.34 9.23 39.70
N CYS A 503 1.78 10.45 39.60
CA CYS A 503 3.06 10.90 40.09
C CYS A 503 2.85 11.94 41.22
N CYS A 504 3.44 11.71 42.40
CA CYS A 504 3.38 12.67 43.48
C CYS A 504 4.27 13.86 43.20
N GLU A 505 3.73 15.07 43.30
CA GLU A 505 4.46 16.32 43.00
C GLU A 505 5.49 16.70 44.07
N SER A 506 5.30 16.25 45.31
CA SER A 506 6.09 16.70 46.44
C SER A 506 7.12 15.69 46.95
N GLU A 507 6.99 14.40 46.66
CA GLU A 507 7.82 13.33 47.23
C GLU A 507 7.96 12.15 46.30
N SER A 508 9.03 11.35 46.49
CA SER A 508 9.15 10.05 45.84
C SER A 508 8.12 9.07 46.40
N CYS A 509 7.18 8.63 45.59
CA CYS A 509 6.18 7.64 45.94
C CYS A 509 6.48 6.30 45.24
N TYR A 510 6.11 5.21 45.93
CA TYR A 510 6.05 3.92 45.26
C TYR A 510 4.79 3.79 44.42
N PRO A 511 4.76 3.03 43.33
CA PRO A 511 3.59 2.89 42.46
C PRO A 511 2.30 2.52 43.20
N PHE A 512 2.39 1.67 44.23
CA PHE A 512 1.25 1.26 45.03
C PHE A 512 0.70 2.32 46.00
N GLU A 513 1.41 3.44 46.20
CA GLU A 513 0.97 4.57 47.06
C GLU A 513 0.24 5.66 46.28
N TYR A 514 0.37 5.70 44.97
CA TYR A 514 -0.17 6.77 44.14
C TYR A 514 -1.70 6.84 44.21
N GLY A 515 -2.23 8.06 44.44
CA GLY A 515 -3.65 8.33 44.51
C GLY A 515 -4.35 7.79 45.78
N ILE A 516 -3.62 7.15 46.70
CA ILE A 516 -4.18 6.56 47.93
C ILE A 516 -4.06 7.50 49.12
N VAL A 517 -3.06 8.39 49.17
CA VAL A 517 -2.75 9.21 50.35
C VAL A 517 -3.44 10.56 50.30
N ASP A 518 -4.28 10.86 51.29
CA ASP A 518 -4.94 12.16 51.43
C ASP A 518 -3.96 13.29 51.67
N GLY A 519 -4.28 14.48 51.14
CA GLY A 519 -3.48 15.69 51.33
C GLY A 519 -2.23 15.78 50.44
N ARG A 520 -2.01 14.83 49.55
CA ARG A 520 -0.97 14.90 48.53
C ARG A 520 -1.56 15.29 47.17
N SER A 521 -0.78 16.09 46.42
CA SER A 521 -1.10 16.43 45.03
C SER A 521 -0.45 15.45 44.09
N TYR A 522 -1.20 14.97 43.09
CA TYR A 522 -0.72 14.08 42.08
C TYR A 522 -0.95 14.67 40.68
N SER A 523 0.04 14.55 39.82
CA SER A 523 -0.12 14.71 38.39
C SER A 523 -0.38 13.35 37.74
N HIS A 524 -1.18 13.35 36.71
CA HIS A 524 -1.53 12.15 36.00
C HIS A 524 -0.96 12.18 34.57
N HIS A 525 -0.53 11.01 34.09
CA HIS A 525 -0.07 10.92 32.72
C HIS A 525 -1.21 11.15 31.72
N ALA A 526 -0.90 11.76 30.57
CA ALA A 526 -1.82 12.01 29.45
C ALA A 526 -2.99 12.99 29.75
N ASP A 527 -2.93 13.82 30.81
CA ASP A 527 -3.96 14.84 31.08
C ASP A 527 -4.13 15.81 29.91
N ALA A 528 -3.02 16.29 29.34
CA ALA A 528 -3.03 17.21 28.21
C ALA A 528 -3.58 16.58 26.94
N GLU A 529 -3.19 15.34 26.66
CA GLU A 529 -3.64 14.56 25.51
C GLU A 529 -5.13 14.22 25.60
N ILE A 530 -5.61 13.80 26.76
CA ILE A 530 -7.03 13.55 26.98
C ILE A 530 -7.84 14.82 26.74
N ALA A 531 -7.42 15.95 27.31
CA ALA A 531 -8.11 17.22 27.11
C ALA A 531 -8.10 17.65 25.63
N ALA A 532 -6.99 17.45 24.92
CA ALA A 532 -6.87 17.82 23.51
C ALA A 532 -7.71 16.95 22.56
N TYR A 533 -7.97 15.68 22.93
CA TYR A 533 -8.65 14.70 22.06
C TYR A 533 -10.03 14.27 22.58
N THR A 534 -10.59 14.92 23.62
CA THR A 534 -11.92 14.58 24.19
C THR A 534 -13.03 14.63 23.14
N ASP A 535 -13.08 15.72 22.35
CA ASP A 535 -14.09 15.95 21.31
C ASP A 535 -13.55 15.67 19.89
N HIS A 536 -12.45 14.92 19.79
CA HIS A 536 -11.86 14.63 18.50
C HIS A 536 -12.70 13.63 17.70
N PRO A 537 -12.94 13.84 16.39
CA PRO A 537 -13.86 13.02 15.62
C PRO A 537 -13.45 11.55 15.48
N ASN A 538 -12.15 11.26 15.42
CA ASN A 538 -11.65 9.91 15.14
C ASN A 538 -10.49 9.44 16.03
N ILE A 539 -10.04 10.24 17.01
CA ILE A 539 -8.96 9.86 17.93
C ILE A 539 -9.44 10.09 19.35
N ARG A 540 -9.21 9.14 20.27
CA ARG A 540 -9.55 9.28 21.66
C ARG A 540 -8.58 8.54 22.55
N TYR A 541 -8.28 9.13 23.73
CA TYR A 541 -7.47 8.51 24.75
C TYR A 541 -8.35 7.89 25.84
N PHE A 542 -7.93 6.73 26.34
CA PHE A 542 -8.57 5.98 27.41
C PHE A 542 -7.52 5.58 28.44
N ARG A 543 -7.82 5.83 29.71
CA ARG A 543 -6.98 5.45 30.84
C ARG A 543 -7.84 5.09 32.05
N GLN A 544 -7.23 4.55 33.07
CA GLN A 544 -7.85 4.19 34.32
C GLN A 544 -8.50 5.41 35.02
N ASN A 545 -9.34 5.12 36.01
CA ASN A 545 -10.01 6.14 36.79
C ASN A 545 -9.01 6.95 37.65
N GLU A 546 -9.18 8.28 37.73
CA GLU A 546 -8.27 9.19 38.43
C GLU A 546 -8.27 9.00 39.96
N THR A 547 -9.35 8.47 40.54
CA THR A 547 -9.46 8.30 41.98
C THR A 547 -8.73 7.09 42.53
N TYR A 548 -8.72 5.98 41.76
CA TYR A 548 -8.17 4.71 42.26
C TYR A 548 -7.41 3.89 41.22
N GLY A 549 -7.37 4.29 39.96
CA GLY A 549 -6.65 3.60 38.92
C GLY A 549 -5.14 3.87 38.94
N LYS A 550 -4.32 2.97 38.38
CA LYS A 550 -2.85 3.11 38.29
C LYS A 550 -2.29 2.59 36.98
N THR A 551 -2.22 1.28 36.85
CA THR A 551 -1.73 0.58 35.66
C THR A 551 -2.70 -0.52 35.28
N LEU A 552 -2.51 -1.12 34.09
CA LEU A 552 -3.32 -2.24 33.63
C LEU A 552 -3.38 -3.38 34.66
N GLU A 553 -2.22 -3.79 35.19
CA GLU A 553 -2.16 -4.94 36.13
C GLU A 553 -2.86 -4.62 37.44
N TYR A 554 -2.73 -3.38 37.93
CA TYR A 554 -3.43 -2.94 39.13
C TYR A 554 -4.94 -2.98 38.94
N ASP A 555 -5.43 -2.45 37.81
CA ASP A 555 -6.86 -2.39 37.51
C ASP A 555 -7.48 -3.78 37.25
N ILE A 556 -6.74 -4.70 36.66
CA ILE A 556 -7.19 -6.10 36.54
C ILE A 556 -7.55 -6.67 37.91
N ALA A 557 -6.68 -6.52 38.91
CA ALA A 557 -6.93 -7.04 40.24
C ALA A 557 -7.97 -6.19 41.03
N LEU A 558 -8.01 -4.88 40.79
CA LEU A 558 -9.00 -3.98 41.42
C LEU A 558 -10.45 -4.37 41.05
N HIS A 559 -10.66 -4.73 39.78
CA HIS A 559 -11.98 -5.15 39.29
C HIS A 559 -12.27 -6.64 39.55
N ASN A 560 -11.27 -7.42 39.94
CA ASN A 560 -11.36 -8.87 40.21
C ASN A 560 -10.78 -9.27 41.56
N PRO A 561 -11.14 -8.61 42.69
CA PRO A 561 -10.46 -8.76 43.98
C PRO A 561 -10.62 -10.16 44.60
N ASN A 562 -11.60 -10.93 44.20
CA ASN A 562 -11.89 -12.28 44.72
C ASN A 562 -11.60 -13.38 43.67
N CYS A 563 -11.12 -13.03 42.47
CA CYS A 563 -10.86 -13.98 41.40
C CYS A 563 -9.43 -14.56 41.52
N LYS A 564 -9.31 -15.68 42.23
CA LYS A 564 -8.01 -16.34 42.44
C LYS A 564 -7.35 -16.83 41.14
N GLN A 565 -8.11 -17.02 40.09
CA GLN A 565 -7.67 -17.52 38.80
C GLN A 565 -6.79 -16.51 38.03
N ILE A 566 -6.83 -15.21 38.40
CA ILE A 566 -5.90 -14.22 37.82
C ILE A 566 -4.47 -14.38 38.37
N ILE A 567 -4.27 -15.17 39.44
CA ILE A 567 -2.96 -15.49 40.00
C ILE A 567 -2.34 -16.63 39.19
N VAL A 568 -1.61 -16.28 38.16
CA VAL A 568 -1.02 -17.22 37.20
C VAL A 568 0.35 -17.77 37.65
N GLU A 569 0.80 -18.80 36.98
CA GLU A 569 2.15 -19.37 37.22
C GLU A 569 3.22 -18.33 36.86
N GLY A 570 4.34 -18.34 37.60
CA GLY A 570 5.45 -17.39 37.43
C GLY A 570 5.31 -16.07 38.19
N MET A 571 4.16 -15.81 38.84
CA MET A 571 4.00 -14.64 39.74
C MET A 571 4.77 -14.84 41.04
N SER A 572 5.36 -13.77 41.56
CA SER A 572 5.90 -13.74 42.93
C SER A 572 4.77 -13.65 43.95
N ASN A 573 5.03 -13.97 45.22
CA ASN A 573 4.05 -13.87 46.35
C ASN A 573 2.71 -14.57 46.09
N ARG A 574 2.66 -15.60 45.25
CA ARG A 574 1.46 -16.30 44.83
C ARG A 574 0.61 -16.82 46.01
N ASP A 575 1.25 -17.51 46.99
CA ASP A 575 0.55 -18.04 48.14
C ASP A 575 -0.08 -16.95 49.02
N GLU A 576 0.63 -15.84 49.22
CA GLU A 576 0.08 -14.69 49.92
C GLU A 576 -1.15 -14.08 49.21
N LEU A 577 -1.05 -13.90 47.91
CA LEU A 577 -2.19 -13.37 47.12
C LEU A 577 -3.38 -14.31 47.17
N MET A 578 -3.18 -15.62 47.05
CA MET A 578 -4.26 -16.62 47.15
C MET A 578 -4.95 -16.57 48.52
N ASP A 579 -4.18 -16.37 49.60
CA ASP A 579 -4.71 -16.20 50.94
C ASP A 579 -5.51 -14.88 51.08
N LEU A 580 -4.94 -13.74 50.62
CA LEU A 580 -5.53 -12.42 50.73
C LEU A 580 -6.87 -12.31 49.97
N MET A 581 -6.95 -12.85 48.75
CA MET A 581 -8.18 -12.87 47.93
C MET A 581 -9.30 -13.75 48.54
N GLY A 582 -9.02 -14.55 49.56
CA GLY A 582 -10.00 -15.38 50.27
C GLY A 582 -10.58 -14.71 51.52
N LEU A 583 -10.07 -13.55 51.93
CA LEU A 583 -10.47 -12.89 53.16
C LEU A 583 -11.64 -11.92 52.94
N SER A 584 -12.52 -11.81 53.93
CA SER A 584 -13.77 -11.04 53.82
C SER A 584 -13.65 -9.64 54.40
N THR A 585 -12.78 -9.42 55.37
CA THR A 585 -12.70 -8.12 56.07
C THR A 585 -11.32 -7.44 55.86
N LEU A 586 -11.30 -6.09 55.93
CA LEU A 586 -10.09 -5.31 55.81
C LEU A 586 -9.07 -5.62 56.91
N ASP A 587 -9.53 -5.82 58.15
CA ASP A 587 -8.66 -6.12 59.28
C ASP A 587 -8.00 -7.50 59.17
N GLU A 588 -8.74 -8.55 58.75
CA GLU A 588 -8.18 -9.86 58.48
C GLU A 588 -7.09 -9.77 57.40
N LEU A 589 -7.35 -8.99 56.34
CA LEU A 589 -6.45 -8.82 55.23
C LEU A 589 -5.14 -8.13 55.67
N LYS A 590 -5.22 -7.02 56.43
CA LYS A 590 -4.07 -6.32 56.98
C LYS A 590 -3.24 -7.23 57.90
N ASN A 591 -3.90 -8.02 58.73
CA ASN A 591 -3.23 -8.96 59.67
C ASN A 591 -2.56 -10.12 58.95
N ARG A 592 -3.10 -10.56 57.81
CA ARG A 592 -2.56 -11.70 57.02
C ARG A 592 -1.38 -11.31 56.13
N MET A 593 -1.28 -10.03 55.71
CA MET A 593 -0.13 -9.56 54.93
C MET A 593 1.18 -9.87 55.58
N ARG A 594 2.15 -10.43 54.85
CA ARG A 594 3.48 -10.72 55.31
C ARG A 594 4.19 -9.46 55.81
N LYS A 595 5.05 -9.56 56.77
CA LYS A 595 5.90 -8.45 57.22
C LYS A 595 6.97 -8.19 56.16
N SER A 596 6.78 -7.15 55.37
CA SER A 596 7.75 -6.63 54.38
C SER A 596 7.66 -5.11 54.33
N TYR A 597 8.71 -4.48 53.82
CA TYR A 597 8.75 -3.03 53.66
C TYR A 597 7.57 -2.52 52.77
N GLU A 598 7.34 -3.19 51.68
CA GLU A 598 6.25 -2.84 50.72
C GLU A 598 4.88 -2.97 51.40
N ASN A 599 4.64 -4.06 52.12
CA ASN A 599 3.36 -4.31 52.77
C ASN A 599 3.07 -3.30 53.87
N GLU A 600 4.08 -2.92 54.66
CA GLU A 600 3.89 -1.88 55.71
C GLU A 600 3.62 -0.52 55.07
N ARG A 601 4.22 -0.17 53.94
CA ARG A 601 3.90 1.04 53.22
C ARG A 601 2.48 1.03 52.61
N ILE A 602 2.05 -0.11 52.05
CA ILE A 602 0.66 -0.25 51.61
C ILE A 602 -0.32 -0.01 52.74
N LYS A 603 -0.10 -0.68 53.89
CA LYS A 603 -0.94 -0.48 55.08
C LYS A 603 -0.99 0.97 55.52
N THR A 604 0.17 1.62 55.64
CA THR A 604 0.26 3.03 56.04
C THR A 604 -0.51 3.94 55.07
N ALA A 605 -0.34 3.76 53.78
CA ALA A 605 -1.06 4.55 52.77
C ALA A 605 -2.58 4.33 52.82
N ILE A 606 -3.03 3.08 52.99
CA ILE A 606 -4.45 2.73 53.10
C ILE A 606 -5.05 3.34 54.40
N ASP A 607 -4.31 3.29 55.53
CA ASP A 607 -4.79 3.86 56.81
C ASP A 607 -4.88 5.38 56.75
N ALA A 608 -4.01 6.02 55.99
CA ALA A 608 -4.04 7.48 55.78
C ALA A 608 -5.17 7.93 54.85
N ASN A 609 -5.78 7.03 54.08
CA ASN A 609 -6.89 7.37 53.18
C ASN A 609 -8.20 7.40 53.95
N THR A 610 -8.81 8.60 54.06
CA THR A 610 -10.08 8.82 54.75
C THR A 610 -11.29 8.86 53.83
N LYS A 611 -11.08 8.85 52.53
CA LYS A 611 -12.13 8.97 51.52
C LYS A 611 -12.74 7.64 51.12
N TRP A 612 -11.95 6.55 51.21
CA TRP A 612 -12.36 5.22 50.77
C TRP A 612 -13.00 4.43 51.91
N ASP A 613 -14.02 3.68 51.58
CA ASP A 613 -14.63 2.71 52.48
C ASP A 613 -13.75 1.43 52.62
N ASP A 614 -14.14 0.51 53.51
CA ASP A 614 -13.39 -0.68 53.81
C ASP A 614 -13.30 -1.64 52.59
N GLU A 615 -14.32 -1.66 51.72
CA GLU A 615 -14.30 -2.48 50.52
C GLU A 615 -13.36 -1.91 49.45
N GLU A 616 -13.37 -0.60 49.24
CA GLU A 616 -12.43 0.08 48.35
C GLU A 616 -10.99 -0.10 48.83
N LYS A 617 -10.74 0.06 50.14
CA LYS A 617 -9.44 -0.16 50.77
C LYS A 617 -8.97 -1.62 50.58
N LYS A 618 -9.85 -2.59 50.74
CA LYS A 618 -9.57 -4.01 50.55
C LYS A 618 -9.17 -4.29 49.09
N LYS A 619 -9.94 -3.80 48.12
CA LYS A 619 -9.63 -3.92 46.69
C LYS A 619 -8.27 -3.32 46.37
N ALA A 620 -7.96 -2.13 46.90
CA ALA A 620 -6.70 -1.43 46.67
C ALA A 620 -5.50 -2.18 47.24
N ILE A 621 -5.63 -2.83 48.40
CA ILE A 621 -4.55 -3.68 48.97
C ILE A 621 -4.27 -4.86 48.03
N ILE A 622 -5.30 -5.58 47.62
CA ILE A 622 -5.17 -6.73 46.73
C ILE A 622 -4.53 -6.30 45.39
N ALA A 623 -5.01 -5.20 44.80
CA ALA A 623 -4.49 -4.66 43.57
C ALA A 623 -3.01 -4.22 43.69
N SER A 624 -2.65 -3.56 44.80
CA SER A 624 -1.25 -3.17 45.07
C SER A 624 -0.31 -4.39 45.21
N ARG A 625 -0.78 -5.43 45.95
CA ARG A 625 -0.01 -6.67 46.08
C ARG A 625 0.11 -7.42 44.76
N TYR A 626 -0.96 -7.44 43.95
CA TYR A 626 -0.94 -8.01 42.62
C TYR A 626 0.08 -7.30 41.72
N LEU A 627 0.04 -5.97 41.64
CA LEU A 627 0.98 -5.16 40.88
C LEU A 627 2.43 -5.45 41.25
N ASN A 628 2.74 -5.59 42.57
CA ASN A 628 4.07 -5.90 43.05
C ASN A 628 4.51 -7.38 42.83
N SER A 629 3.60 -8.21 42.36
CA SER A 629 3.85 -9.64 42.19
C SER A 629 3.90 -10.11 40.74
N VAL A 630 3.40 -9.27 39.82
CA VAL A 630 3.39 -9.59 38.38
C VAL A 630 4.71 -9.25 37.71
N SER A 631 5.08 -10.07 36.75
CA SER A 631 6.09 -9.77 35.74
C SER A 631 5.36 -9.37 34.46
N LYS A 632 5.53 -8.11 34.01
CA LYS A 632 4.90 -7.61 32.77
C LYS A 632 5.20 -8.57 31.61
N GLY A 633 4.31 -8.70 30.67
CA GLY A 633 4.47 -9.57 29.51
C GLY A 633 4.31 -11.08 29.78
N GLY A 634 5.18 -11.70 30.58
CA GLY A 634 5.11 -13.14 30.86
C GLY A 634 3.82 -13.55 31.57
N ASN A 635 3.42 -12.80 32.59
CA ASN A 635 2.16 -13.04 33.27
C ASN A 635 0.93 -12.65 32.45
N ALA A 636 1.04 -11.65 31.57
CA ALA A 636 -0.02 -11.29 30.63
C ALA A 636 -0.34 -12.45 29.67
N LEU A 637 0.66 -13.13 29.15
CA LEU A 637 0.45 -14.31 28.31
C LEU A 637 -0.23 -15.45 29.09
N ALA A 638 0.26 -15.76 30.30
CA ALA A 638 -0.34 -16.80 31.14
C ALA A 638 -1.80 -16.48 31.50
N LEU A 639 -2.08 -15.21 31.83
CA LEU A 639 -3.45 -14.75 32.12
C LEU A 639 -4.35 -14.84 30.88
N SER A 640 -3.87 -14.44 29.71
CA SER A 640 -4.62 -14.57 28.46
C SER A 640 -5.03 -16.02 28.20
N LEU A 641 -4.14 -16.98 28.39
CA LEU A 641 -4.44 -18.41 28.22
C LEU A 641 -5.52 -18.90 29.21
N VAL A 642 -5.40 -18.53 30.51
CA VAL A 642 -6.40 -18.87 31.54
C VAL A 642 -7.77 -18.28 31.21
N LEU A 643 -7.81 -17.03 30.75
CA LEU A 643 -9.04 -16.36 30.37
C LEU A 643 -9.66 -16.97 29.11
N GLU A 644 -8.87 -17.33 28.11
CA GLU A 644 -9.39 -17.99 26.90
C GLU A 644 -9.96 -19.38 27.22
N GLU A 645 -9.28 -20.15 28.08
CA GLU A 645 -9.80 -21.43 28.55
C GLU A 645 -11.11 -21.24 29.30
N ASN A 646 -11.20 -20.28 30.24
CA ASN A 646 -12.42 -19.97 30.98
C ASN A 646 -13.57 -19.60 30.06
N ARG A 647 -13.33 -18.80 29.04
CA ARG A 647 -14.34 -18.40 28.05
C ARG A 647 -14.90 -19.59 27.26
N MET A 648 -14.08 -20.61 26.98
CA MET A 648 -14.49 -21.83 26.26
C MET A 648 -15.28 -22.81 27.13
N ARG A 649 -15.24 -22.68 28.46
CA ARG A 649 -16.00 -23.53 29.39
C ARG A 649 -17.49 -23.25 29.26
N LYS A 650 -18.30 -24.29 29.45
CA LYS A 650 -19.77 -24.17 29.50
C LYS A 650 -20.20 -23.38 30.71
N GLU A 651 -21.40 -22.82 30.67
CA GLU A 651 -21.95 -22.04 31.81
C GLU A 651 -22.19 -22.88 33.06
N ASP A 652 -22.41 -24.17 32.92
CA ASP A 652 -22.61 -25.15 34.00
C ASP A 652 -21.30 -25.81 34.48
N ASP A 653 -20.13 -25.42 33.94
CA ASP A 653 -18.85 -25.95 34.41
C ASP A 653 -18.48 -25.33 35.76
N GLU A 654 -18.29 -26.19 36.76
CA GLU A 654 -17.92 -25.78 38.14
C GLU A 654 -16.58 -25.03 38.23
N ASN A 655 -15.70 -25.15 37.23
CA ASN A 655 -14.43 -24.43 37.14
C ASN A 655 -14.55 -23.10 36.39
N LYS A 656 -15.75 -22.76 35.87
CA LYS A 656 -15.99 -21.47 35.25
C LYS A 656 -16.02 -20.38 36.30
N PHE A 657 -15.32 -19.29 36.03
CA PHE A 657 -15.22 -18.14 36.94
C PHE A 657 -15.64 -16.86 36.25
N THR A 658 -16.12 -15.90 37.04
CA THR A 658 -16.45 -14.58 36.57
C THR A 658 -15.20 -13.72 36.51
N PHE A 659 -14.97 -13.08 35.39
CA PHE A 659 -13.90 -12.11 35.19
C PHE A 659 -14.50 -10.80 34.64
N VAL A 660 -14.11 -9.69 35.22
CA VAL A 660 -14.54 -8.35 34.84
C VAL A 660 -13.41 -7.64 34.11
N VAL A 661 -13.66 -7.24 32.87
CA VAL A 661 -12.71 -6.43 32.11
C VAL A 661 -12.65 -5.00 32.70
N PRO A 662 -11.45 -4.39 32.87
CA PRO A 662 -11.36 -3.02 33.33
C PRO A 662 -12.19 -2.04 32.50
N GLN A 663 -12.93 -1.15 33.16
CA GLN A 663 -13.95 -0.30 32.53
C GLN A 663 -13.41 0.57 31.40
N TYR A 664 -12.21 1.18 31.58
CA TYR A 664 -11.61 2.04 30.55
C TYR A 664 -11.29 1.29 29.26
N ILE A 665 -10.98 -0.02 29.34
CA ILE A 665 -10.76 -0.88 28.16
C ILE A 665 -12.09 -1.17 27.47
N GLU A 666 -13.14 -1.48 28.24
CA GLU A 666 -14.48 -1.68 27.71
C GLU A 666 -14.96 -0.38 27.00
N ASP A 667 -14.77 0.78 27.60
CA ASP A 667 -15.13 2.07 27.03
C ASP A 667 -14.36 2.33 25.71
N ALA A 668 -13.06 2.02 25.67
CA ALA A 668 -12.25 2.11 24.46
C ALA A 668 -12.79 1.24 23.33
N LEU A 669 -13.09 -0.02 23.63
CA LEU A 669 -13.60 -0.98 22.65
C LEU A 669 -14.99 -0.58 22.14
N ARG A 670 -15.91 -0.18 23.05
CA ARG A 670 -17.24 0.28 22.66
C ARG A 670 -17.20 1.53 21.80
N TRP A 671 -16.38 2.52 22.16
CA TRP A 671 -16.21 3.73 21.37
C TRP A 671 -15.60 3.42 19.99
N LEU A 672 -14.60 2.55 19.93
CA LEU A 672 -13.94 2.22 18.67
C LEU A 672 -14.89 1.48 17.71
N LEU A 673 -15.77 0.64 18.26
CA LEU A 673 -16.65 -0.23 17.47
C LEU A 673 -18.03 0.41 17.18
N SER A 674 -18.37 1.50 17.87
CA SER A 674 -19.52 2.34 17.50
C SER A 674 -19.21 3.13 16.22
#